data_1440c077912746d020f5a6c67cfce464
#
_entry.id   1440c077912746d020f5a6c67cfce464
#
_cell.length_a   1.000
_cell.length_b   1.000
_cell.length_c   1.000
_cell.angle_alpha   90.00
_cell.angle_beta   90.00
_cell.angle_gamma   90.00
#
_symmetry.space_group_name_H-M   'P 1'
#
loop_
_entity.id
_entity.type
_entity.pdbx_description
1 polymer ?
#
loop_
_entity_poly.entity_id
_entity_poly.type
_entity_poly.pdbx_seq_one_letter_code
_entity_poly.pdbx_strand_id
1 'polypeptide(L)'
;MAARPPSSLSFSLACRRLAAALAFVPMLAFGQPSVDAELAATREMVRFVPGEALRRLGGIEAAARRAPVATRAEFLFLYSDAFRRAGDPRQALALADELVGHGRSQGNDTVLAKGELARSYALTALNDLPGAHVAAFESERRAAGIADIALRVQTIITAGQAFQEQGNYPAALPKFQAAVDLARTIEDDQVPLSMALNGLVLLLTDMRQYDKGWEVQAESMALAKRMRSRGRQAIALLSEYGLAMDSAQYDRARAALLETLKVVRQLGARQMEAATLANLADSYLKDREYPRAADYAQQAVAAATAVNETKYLAVARINLGQAYLNMGRVAEGRQQFEAGLALYEKGRNLPQLQVVLAEYGNALERAGDYRNAISAYHRERAISNELFAAQRQKAMLELQHKYDTEKKQRQIEALRQENRVKGAELDNRRLQQRIWWLLAVVFALAAVIVGLLYRKVRQANAQLEVKNLELKQQSTLDPLTSLYNRRHFQDFMRTHALAERRQQAAAGDELVGALFLLDVDHFKHINDSHGHAAGDAVLKTIAAGLRDTLRETDMIVRWGGEEFLAFLPAVPRCGLDEVARRILRGVSSQAIAYGDKTLRVNVSVGFAPYPLAPGGTPLSWERAVNLVDMALYMAKSHGRNRAYGIHGFNGLERTTLEAIEQDLEGAWRNGFVDMAVVQDEAAAAEAQSAPVAELPGMAA
;
A
#
# COMPACT_ATOMS: atom_id res chain seq x y z
N MET A 1 -69.88 15.79 -78.07
CA MET A 1 -70.53 14.57 -77.66
C MET A 1 -69.67 13.77 -76.71
N ALA A 2 -70.15 13.56 -75.55
CA ALA A 2 -69.42 13.01 -74.37
C ALA A 2 -69.26 11.48 -74.46
N ALA A 3 -68.11 11.01 -74.06
CA ALA A 3 -67.98 9.59 -73.67
C ALA A 3 -67.37 9.53 -72.25
N ARG A 4 -68.13 8.94 -71.36
CA ARG A 4 -67.77 8.69 -69.95
C ARG A 4 -66.71 7.59 -69.85
N PRO A 5 -65.76 7.64 -68.87
CA PRO A 5 -64.85 6.55 -68.62
C PRO A 5 -65.53 5.45 -67.73
N PRO A 6 -65.08 4.19 -67.81
CA PRO A 6 -65.63 3.11 -66.99
C PRO A 6 -64.99 3.06 -65.59
N SER A 7 -65.80 2.60 -64.66
CA SER A 7 -65.70 2.51 -63.22
C SER A 7 -64.41 1.80 -62.75
N SER A 8 -63.70 2.50 -61.83
CA SER A 8 -62.65 2.06 -60.93
C SER A 8 -63.22 1.27 -59.74
N LEU A 9 -63.32 -0.08 -59.82
CA LEU A 9 -63.77 -0.84 -58.61
C LEU A 9 -63.24 -2.28 -58.54
N SER A 10 -62.07 -2.52 -59.10
CA SER A 10 -61.43 -3.86 -58.91
C SER A 10 -59.93 -3.84 -58.54
N PHE A 11 -59.33 -2.69 -58.35
CA PHE A 11 -57.91 -2.62 -57.97
C PHE A 11 -57.65 -2.43 -56.44
N SER A 12 -58.67 -2.18 -55.64
CA SER A 12 -58.51 -1.88 -54.20
C SER A 12 -58.52 -3.12 -53.31
N LEU A 13 -59.02 -4.27 -53.77
CA LEU A 13 -59.03 -5.48 -52.91
C LEU A 13 -57.76 -6.35 -53.10
N ALA A 14 -57.10 -6.30 -54.27
CA ALA A 14 -55.84 -7.02 -54.47
C ALA A 14 -54.66 -6.34 -53.77
N CYS A 15 -54.60 -4.98 -53.74
CA CYS A 15 -53.60 -4.25 -52.99
C CYS A 15 -53.76 -4.29 -51.44
N ARG A 16 -54.96 -4.44 -50.97
CA ARG A 16 -55.18 -4.62 -49.51
C ARG A 16 -54.84 -6.03 -49.01
N ARG A 17 -54.88 -7.04 -49.86
CA ARG A 17 -54.44 -8.40 -49.50
C ARG A 17 -52.93 -8.60 -49.71
N LEU A 18 -52.26 -7.84 -50.56
CA LEU A 18 -50.80 -7.82 -50.63
C LEU A 18 -50.19 -6.97 -49.52
N ALA A 19 -50.84 -5.87 -49.12
CA ALA A 19 -50.37 -5.06 -47.97
C ALA A 19 -50.58 -5.79 -46.62
N ALA A 20 -51.58 -6.66 -46.51
CA ALA A 20 -51.74 -7.48 -45.30
C ALA A 20 -50.83 -8.73 -45.29
N ALA A 21 -50.34 -9.22 -46.44
CA ALA A 21 -49.36 -10.29 -46.52
C ALA A 21 -47.90 -9.81 -46.36
N LEU A 22 -47.63 -8.54 -46.62
CA LEU A 22 -46.30 -7.90 -46.34
C LEU A 22 -46.18 -7.36 -44.90
N ALA A 23 -47.25 -7.31 -44.12
CA ALA A 23 -47.23 -6.93 -42.70
C ALA A 23 -46.91 -8.12 -41.77
N PHE A 24 -46.73 -9.34 -42.27
CA PHE A 24 -46.23 -10.51 -41.57
C PHE A 24 -44.90 -11.02 -42.18
N VAL A 25 -44.00 -10.10 -42.54
CA VAL A 25 -42.57 -10.40 -42.42
C VAL A 25 -42.34 -10.45 -40.91
N PRO A 26 -41.99 -11.60 -40.31
CA PRO A 26 -41.49 -11.54 -38.96
C PRO A 26 -40.33 -10.56 -39.06
N MET A 27 -40.42 -9.39 -38.41
CA MET A 27 -39.23 -8.71 -37.95
C MET A 27 -38.42 -9.86 -37.32
N LEU A 28 -37.37 -10.30 -37.99
CA LEU A 28 -36.26 -10.97 -37.34
C LEU A 28 -35.92 -10.01 -36.21
N ALA A 29 -36.57 -10.21 -35.09
CA ALA A 29 -36.13 -9.69 -33.85
C ALA A 29 -34.68 -10.20 -33.79
N PHE A 30 -33.73 -9.33 -34.11
CA PHE A 30 -32.39 -9.48 -33.57
C PHE A 30 -32.67 -9.57 -32.06
N GLY A 31 -32.81 -10.83 -31.61
CA GLY A 31 -33.09 -11.10 -30.22
C GLY A 31 -32.06 -10.35 -29.42
N GLN A 32 -32.52 -9.52 -28.51
CA GLN A 32 -31.55 -8.92 -27.54
C GLN A 32 -30.72 -10.09 -27.04
N PRO A 33 -29.38 -9.97 -27.06
CA PRO A 33 -28.52 -11.04 -26.59
C PRO A 33 -29.03 -11.47 -25.21
N SER A 34 -29.03 -12.76 -24.93
CA SER A 34 -29.45 -13.24 -23.61
C SER A 34 -28.60 -12.52 -22.54
N VAL A 35 -29.16 -12.31 -21.36
CA VAL A 35 -28.43 -11.66 -20.25
C VAL A 35 -27.07 -12.33 -20.03
N ASP A 36 -27.02 -13.67 -20.09
CA ASP A 36 -25.76 -14.43 -19.93
C ASP A 36 -24.76 -14.15 -21.06
N ALA A 37 -25.22 -14.01 -22.31
CA ALA A 37 -24.34 -13.66 -23.42
C ALA A 37 -23.76 -12.25 -23.29
N GLU A 38 -24.58 -11.30 -22.81
CA GLU A 38 -24.10 -9.92 -22.55
C GLU A 38 -23.14 -9.86 -21.35
N LEU A 39 -23.37 -10.63 -20.27
CA LEU A 39 -22.44 -10.77 -19.14
C LEU A 39 -21.12 -11.37 -19.59
N ALA A 40 -21.13 -12.42 -20.42
CA ALA A 40 -19.91 -13.02 -20.96
C ALA A 40 -19.12 -12.01 -21.83
N ALA A 41 -19.81 -11.25 -22.68
CA ALA A 41 -19.19 -10.24 -23.53
C ALA A 41 -18.60 -9.05 -22.73
N THR A 42 -19.19 -8.72 -21.59
CA THR A 42 -18.74 -7.59 -20.77
C THR A 42 -17.65 -7.95 -19.76
N ARG A 43 -17.43 -9.22 -19.45
CA ARG A 43 -16.48 -9.67 -18.40
C ARG A 43 -15.07 -9.11 -18.55
N GLU A 44 -14.45 -9.23 -19.72
CA GLU A 44 -13.14 -8.62 -20.00
C GLU A 44 -13.24 -7.10 -20.17
N MET A 45 -14.35 -6.61 -20.70
CA MET A 45 -14.59 -5.19 -20.92
C MET A 45 -14.60 -4.40 -19.60
N VAL A 46 -15.17 -4.95 -18.51
CA VAL A 46 -15.15 -4.34 -17.17
C VAL A 46 -13.73 -3.94 -16.77
N ARG A 47 -12.74 -4.76 -17.12
CA ARG A 47 -11.36 -4.53 -16.73
C ARG A 47 -10.67 -3.43 -17.56
N PHE A 48 -10.95 -3.37 -18.85
CA PHE A 48 -10.21 -2.53 -19.80
C PHE A 48 -10.95 -1.28 -20.23
N VAL A 49 -12.27 -1.35 -20.30
CA VAL A 49 -13.14 -0.25 -20.76
C VAL A 49 -14.36 -0.13 -19.82
N PRO A 50 -14.17 0.16 -18.53
CA PRO A 50 -15.23 0.09 -17.52
C PRO A 50 -16.42 1.01 -17.81
N GLY A 51 -16.22 2.17 -18.43
CA GLY A 51 -17.30 3.08 -18.82
C GLY A 51 -18.25 2.47 -19.86
N GLU A 52 -17.73 1.71 -20.82
CA GLU A 52 -18.54 0.97 -21.79
C GLU A 52 -19.26 -0.19 -21.12
N ALA A 53 -18.54 -0.92 -20.25
CA ALA A 53 -19.12 -2.02 -19.48
C ALA A 53 -20.29 -1.53 -18.62
N LEU A 54 -20.17 -0.37 -17.95
CA LEU A 54 -21.26 0.23 -17.16
C LEU A 54 -22.48 0.53 -18.02
N ARG A 55 -22.30 1.09 -19.21
CA ARG A 55 -23.42 1.37 -20.11
C ARG A 55 -24.16 0.09 -20.55
N ARG A 56 -23.41 -0.96 -20.91
CA ARG A 56 -23.99 -2.25 -21.31
C ARG A 56 -24.67 -2.94 -20.14
N LEU A 57 -24.02 -3.04 -19.00
CA LEU A 57 -24.58 -3.65 -17.79
C LEU A 57 -25.84 -2.88 -17.30
N GLY A 58 -25.82 -1.54 -17.34
CA GLY A 58 -26.98 -0.72 -17.04
C GLY A 58 -28.16 -0.98 -17.99
N GLY A 59 -27.86 -1.25 -19.27
CA GLY A 59 -28.89 -1.59 -20.26
C GLY A 59 -29.62 -2.90 -19.98
N ILE A 60 -28.99 -3.85 -19.31
CA ILE A 60 -29.58 -5.16 -18.96
C ILE A 60 -29.99 -5.28 -17.50
N GLU A 61 -29.78 -4.25 -16.66
CA GLU A 61 -29.99 -4.31 -15.20
C GLU A 61 -31.36 -4.85 -14.81
N ALA A 62 -32.43 -4.31 -15.41
CA ALA A 62 -33.80 -4.72 -15.05
C ALA A 62 -34.08 -6.21 -15.39
N ALA A 63 -33.49 -6.74 -16.46
CA ALA A 63 -33.57 -8.13 -16.85
C ALA A 63 -32.68 -9.03 -15.96
N ALA A 64 -31.46 -8.59 -15.70
CA ALA A 64 -30.50 -9.33 -14.90
C ALA A 64 -30.93 -9.48 -13.43
N ARG A 65 -31.57 -8.46 -12.87
CA ARG A 65 -32.12 -8.52 -11.50
C ARG A 65 -33.29 -9.52 -11.36
N ARG A 66 -33.97 -9.86 -12.45
CA ARG A 66 -35.06 -10.86 -12.49
C ARG A 66 -34.56 -12.26 -12.92
N ALA A 67 -33.31 -12.35 -13.34
CA ALA A 67 -32.72 -13.59 -13.81
C ALA A 67 -32.48 -14.60 -12.67
N PRO A 68 -32.21 -15.88 -12.99
CA PRO A 68 -31.84 -16.87 -11.98
C PRO A 68 -30.68 -16.42 -11.11
N VAL A 69 -30.57 -17.03 -9.90
CA VAL A 69 -29.62 -16.62 -8.85
C VAL A 69 -28.18 -16.50 -9.37
N ALA A 70 -27.72 -17.45 -10.19
CA ALA A 70 -26.35 -17.46 -10.74
C ALA A 70 -26.10 -16.26 -11.67
N THR A 71 -27.00 -16.01 -12.63
CA THR A 71 -26.94 -14.88 -13.57
C THR A 71 -27.04 -13.55 -12.87
N ARG A 72 -27.94 -13.42 -11.89
CA ARG A 72 -28.04 -12.22 -11.07
C ARG A 72 -26.79 -11.97 -10.25
N ALA A 73 -26.21 -13.00 -9.66
CA ALA A 73 -24.97 -12.89 -8.90
C ALA A 73 -23.80 -12.46 -9.79
N GLU A 74 -23.67 -13.02 -10.98
CA GLU A 74 -22.64 -12.61 -11.95
C GLU A 74 -22.82 -11.16 -12.39
N PHE A 75 -24.07 -10.74 -12.66
CA PHE A 75 -24.39 -9.36 -12.99
C PHE A 75 -23.95 -8.40 -11.86
N LEU A 76 -24.38 -8.64 -10.61
CA LEU A 76 -24.04 -7.78 -9.48
C LEU A 76 -22.54 -7.71 -9.25
N PHE A 77 -21.83 -8.84 -9.42
CA PHE A 77 -20.37 -8.90 -9.28
C PHE A 77 -19.66 -8.05 -10.35
N LEU A 78 -20.02 -8.23 -11.62
CA LEU A 78 -19.42 -7.47 -12.74
C LEU A 78 -19.80 -5.97 -12.65
N TYR A 79 -21.03 -5.67 -12.23
CA TYR A 79 -21.50 -4.29 -12.12
C TYR A 79 -20.80 -3.55 -10.98
N SER A 80 -20.59 -4.24 -9.84
CA SER A 80 -19.77 -3.74 -8.74
C SER A 80 -18.33 -3.44 -9.18
N ASP A 81 -17.67 -4.39 -9.87
CA ASP A 81 -16.29 -4.19 -10.34
C ASP A 81 -16.21 -3.07 -11.40
N ALA A 82 -17.23 -2.94 -12.26
CA ALA A 82 -17.30 -1.87 -13.24
C ALA A 82 -17.40 -0.48 -12.57
N PHE A 83 -18.28 -0.31 -11.57
CA PHE A 83 -18.36 0.94 -10.80
C PHE A 83 -17.06 1.27 -10.10
N ARG A 84 -16.46 0.28 -9.43
CA ARG A 84 -15.18 0.44 -8.75
C ARG A 84 -14.09 0.95 -9.71
N ARG A 85 -13.99 0.33 -10.89
CA ARG A 85 -12.99 0.70 -11.91
C ARG A 85 -13.31 2.02 -12.59
N ALA A 86 -14.58 2.40 -12.66
CA ALA A 86 -15.00 3.70 -13.16
C ALA A 86 -14.84 4.83 -12.14
N GLY A 87 -14.36 4.54 -10.92
CA GLY A 87 -14.07 5.55 -9.90
C GLY A 87 -15.20 5.82 -8.91
N ASP A 88 -16.23 4.96 -8.87
CA ASP A 88 -17.29 5.00 -7.85
C ASP A 88 -17.25 3.76 -6.92
N PRO A 89 -16.30 3.71 -5.99
CA PRO A 89 -16.18 2.58 -5.07
C PRO A 89 -17.30 2.51 -4.02
N ARG A 90 -18.05 3.60 -3.80
CA ARG A 90 -19.21 3.59 -2.89
C ARG A 90 -20.38 2.83 -3.51
N GLN A 91 -20.68 3.09 -4.76
CA GLN A 91 -21.69 2.33 -5.49
C GLN A 91 -21.28 0.87 -5.66
N ALA A 92 -19.98 0.62 -5.90
CA ALA A 92 -19.45 -0.73 -5.94
C ALA A 92 -19.66 -1.48 -4.62
N LEU A 93 -19.42 -0.84 -3.46
CA LEU A 93 -19.64 -1.43 -2.15
C LEU A 93 -21.14 -1.72 -1.91
N ALA A 94 -22.02 -0.81 -2.29
CA ALA A 94 -23.45 -1.03 -2.15
C ALA A 94 -23.95 -2.27 -2.92
N LEU A 95 -23.45 -2.45 -4.16
CA LEU A 95 -23.75 -3.63 -4.97
C LEU A 95 -23.12 -4.93 -4.41
N ALA A 96 -21.92 -4.83 -3.84
CA ALA A 96 -21.28 -5.95 -3.17
C ALA A 96 -22.05 -6.38 -1.91
N ASP A 97 -22.53 -5.42 -1.11
CA ASP A 97 -23.36 -5.68 0.07
C ASP A 97 -24.72 -6.26 -0.32
N GLU A 98 -25.34 -5.80 -1.43
CA GLU A 98 -26.54 -6.42 -2.00
C GLU A 98 -26.27 -7.90 -2.37
N LEU A 99 -25.11 -8.17 -3.01
CA LEU A 99 -24.73 -9.52 -3.39
C LEU A 99 -24.51 -10.44 -2.17
N VAL A 100 -23.85 -9.93 -1.12
CA VAL A 100 -23.68 -10.65 0.16
C VAL A 100 -25.05 -10.93 0.81
N GLY A 101 -25.93 -9.93 0.85
CA GLY A 101 -27.29 -10.08 1.37
C GLY A 101 -28.08 -11.16 0.61
N HIS A 102 -27.96 -11.15 -0.71
CA HIS A 102 -28.60 -12.16 -1.57
C HIS A 102 -28.04 -13.58 -1.31
N GLY A 103 -26.73 -13.71 -1.17
CA GLY A 103 -26.08 -14.98 -0.83
C GLY A 103 -26.51 -15.52 0.54
N ARG A 104 -26.64 -14.63 1.54
CA ARG A 104 -27.11 -15.01 2.90
C ARG A 104 -28.57 -15.48 2.87
N SER A 105 -29.43 -14.78 2.15
CA SER A 105 -30.87 -15.14 2.08
C SER A 105 -31.12 -16.48 1.38
N GLN A 106 -30.24 -16.90 0.47
CA GLN A 106 -30.32 -18.14 -0.28
C GLN A 106 -29.47 -19.28 0.31
N GLY A 107 -28.65 -19.03 1.33
CA GLY A 107 -27.69 -20.00 1.86
C GLY A 107 -26.69 -20.48 0.80
N ASN A 108 -26.31 -19.63 -0.15
CA ASN A 108 -25.49 -20.00 -1.31
C ASN A 108 -24.06 -19.51 -1.16
N ASP A 109 -23.14 -20.41 -0.86
CA ASP A 109 -21.72 -20.08 -0.64
C ASP A 109 -21.01 -19.53 -1.89
N THR A 110 -21.42 -19.91 -3.10
CA THR A 110 -20.86 -19.34 -4.34
C THR A 110 -21.20 -17.85 -4.46
N VAL A 111 -22.45 -17.50 -4.17
CA VAL A 111 -22.90 -16.10 -4.19
C VAL A 111 -22.26 -15.30 -3.05
N LEU A 112 -22.13 -15.90 -1.87
CA LEU A 112 -21.44 -15.29 -0.73
C LEU A 112 -19.96 -15.03 -1.05
N ALA A 113 -19.25 -16.01 -1.61
CA ALA A 113 -17.86 -15.87 -1.99
C ALA A 113 -17.65 -14.73 -3.01
N LYS A 114 -18.51 -14.65 -4.05
CA LYS A 114 -18.50 -13.54 -5.02
C LYS A 114 -18.79 -12.20 -4.35
N GLY A 115 -19.75 -12.16 -3.44
CA GLY A 115 -20.12 -10.94 -2.71
C GLY A 115 -19.00 -10.42 -1.82
N GLU A 116 -18.39 -11.28 -1.01
CA GLU A 116 -17.26 -10.90 -0.15
C GLU A 116 -16.01 -10.54 -1.00
N LEU A 117 -15.80 -11.18 -2.15
CA LEU A 117 -14.75 -10.81 -3.10
C LEU A 117 -14.96 -9.39 -3.65
N ALA A 118 -16.18 -9.09 -4.12
CA ALA A 118 -16.54 -7.75 -4.60
C ALA A 118 -16.40 -6.70 -3.49
N ARG A 119 -16.80 -7.07 -2.27
CA ARG A 119 -16.70 -6.23 -1.08
C ARG A 119 -15.24 -5.91 -0.74
N SER A 120 -14.37 -6.93 -0.77
CA SER A 120 -12.92 -6.73 -0.60
C SER A 120 -12.38 -5.72 -1.61
N TYR A 121 -12.72 -5.85 -2.88
CA TYR A 121 -12.29 -4.92 -3.92
C TYR A 121 -12.80 -3.49 -3.70
N ALA A 122 -14.06 -3.34 -3.32
CA ALA A 122 -14.66 -2.03 -3.06
C ALA A 122 -14.05 -1.34 -1.84
N LEU A 123 -13.82 -2.09 -0.74
CA LEU A 123 -13.19 -1.60 0.49
C LEU A 123 -11.73 -1.21 0.26
N THR A 124 -10.98 -1.99 -0.51
CA THR A 124 -9.61 -1.61 -0.93
C THR A 124 -9.63 -0.28 -1.70
N ALA A 125 -10.58 -0.08 -2.61
CA ALA A 125 -10.71 1.16 -3.35
C ALA A 125 -11.16 2.35 -2.47
N LEU A 126 -11.84 2.10 -1.35
CA LEU A 126 -12.19 3.08 -0.32
C LEU A 126 -11.08 3.31 0.71
N ASN A 127 -9.97 2.57 0.60
CA ASN A 127 -8.85 2.58 1.54
C ASN A 127 -9.20 2.06 2.95
N ASP A 128 -10.23 1.24 3.07
CA ASP A 128 -10.52 0.45 4.27
C ASP A 128 -9.83 -0.92 4.15
N LEU A 129 -8.51 -0.94 4.34
CA LEU A 129 -7.71 -2.15 4.23
C LEU A 129 -8.09 -3.23 5.27
N PRO A 130 -8.34 -2.90 6.57
CA PRO A 130 -8.76 -3.90 7.52
C PRO A 130 -10.06 -4.60 7.10
N GLY A 131 -11.07 -3.84 6.66
CA GLY A 131 -12.32 -4.39 6.16
C GLY A 131 -12.13 -5.22 4.89
N ALA A 132 -11.29 -4.75 3.98
CA ALA A 132 -10.95 -5.45 2.74
C ALA A 132 -10.29 -6.82 3.00
N HIS A 133 -9.35 -6.89 3.94
CA HIS A 133 -8.67 -8.14 4.31
C HIS A 133 -9.64 -9.16 4.93
N VAL A 134 -10.52 -8.70 5.83
CA VAL A 134 -11.56 -9.57 6.41
C VAL A 134 -12.46 -10.15 5.32
N ALA A 135 -12.91 -9.32 4.38
CA ALA A 135 -13.74 -9.76 3.26
C ALA A 135 -12.98 -10.72 2.31
N ALA A 136 -11.69 -10.46 2.05
CA ALA A 136 -10.84 -11.34 1.25
C ALA A 136 -10.73 -12.75 1.83
N PHE A 137 -10.41 -12.84 3.14
CA PHE A 137 -10.28 -14.14 3.82
C PHE A 137 -11.64 -14.86 3.95
N GLU A 138 -12.72 -14.14 4.19
CA GLU A 138 -14.07 -14.73 4.21
C GLU A 138 -14.46 -15.26 2.83
N SER A 139 -14.17 -14.52 1.76
CA SER A 139 -14.39 -14.95 0.39
C SER A 139 -13.65 -16.25 0.07
N GLU A 140 -12.34 -16.33 0.42
CA GLU A 140 -11.55 -17.55 0.24
C GLU A 140 -12.13 -18.73 1.04
N ARG A 141 -12.48 -18.48 2.30
CA ARG A 141 -13.06 -19.51 3.18
C ARG A 141 -14.35 -20.09 2.58
N ARG A 142 -15.22 -19.21 2.04
CA ARG A 142 -16.47 -19.63 1.38
C ARG A 142 -16.21 -20.36 0.08
N ALA A 143 -15.18 -19.94 -0.66
CA ALA A 143 -14.85 -20.55 -1.94
C ALA A 143 -14.18 -21.93 -1.85
N ALA A 144 -13.67 -22.34 -0.69
CA ALA A 144 -12.84 -23.54 -0.55
C ALA A 144 -13.52 -24.84 -1.05
N GLY A 145 -14.85 -24.95 -0.89
CA GLY A 145 -15.64 -26.13 -1.27
C GLY A 145 -16.43 -26.00 -2.58
N ILE A 146 -16.25 -24.90 -3.34
CA ILE A 146 -17.07 -24.61 -4.53
C ILE A 146 -16.49 -25.29 -5.77
N ALA A 147 -17.36 -25.72 -6.66
CA ALA A 147 -16.95 -26.32 -7.95
C ALA A 147 -16.36 -25.30 -8.94
N ASP A 148 -16.69 -24.00 -8.82
CA ASP A 148 -16.16 -22.92 -9.66
C ASP A 148 -14.68 -22.69 -9.35
N ILE A 149 -13.79 -23.35 -10.11
CA ILE A 149 -12.34 -23.26 -9.94
C ILE A 149 -11.85 -21.85 -10.23
N ALA A 150 -12.42 -21.16 -11.21
CA ALA A 150 -12.02 -19.78 -11.55
C ALA A 150 -12.27 -18.82 -10.38
N LEU A 151 -13.42 -18.93 -9.72
CA LEU A 151 -13.73 -18.16 -8.52
C LEU A 151 -12.77 -18.52 -7.36
N ARG A 152 -12.47 -19.79 -7.14
CA ARG A 152 -11.51 -20.22 -6.13
C ARG A 152 -10.14 -19.61 -6.36
N VAL A 153 -9.63 -19.66 -7.58
CA VAL A 153 -8.35 -19.02 -7.94
C VAL A 153 -8.38 -17.51 -7.60
N GLN A 154 -9.46 -16.85 -7.96
CA GLN A 154 -9.59 -15.41 -7.75
C GLN A 154 -9.63 -15.03 -6.27
N THR A 155 -10.33 -15.82 -5.43
CA THR A 155 -10.37 -15.61 -3.98
C THR A 155 -9.03 -15.89 -3.31
N ILE A 156 -8.31 -16.95 -3.74
CA ILE A 156 -6.95 -17.26 -3.24
C ILE A 156 -5.97 -16.13 -3.59
N ILE A 157 -6.01 -15.60 -4.84
CA ILE A 157 -5.19 -14.46 -5.24
C ILE A 157 -5.47 -13.25 -4.32
N THR A 158 -6.75 -12.96 -4.06
CA THR A 158 -7.13 -11.79 -3.25
C THR A 158 -6.71 -11.95 -1.79
N ALA A 159 -6.82 -13.16 -1.23
CA ALA A 159 -6.28 -13.46 0.09
C ALA A 159 -4.74 -13.37 0.13
N GLY A 160 -4.06 -13.82 -0.94
CA GLY A 160 -2.62 -13.65 -1.10
C GLY A 160 -2.21 -12.17 -1.13
N GLN A 161 -2.96 -11.33 -1.85
CA GLN A 161 -2.77 -9.89 -1.87
C GLN A 161 -2.96 -9.25 -0.50
N ALA A 162 -3.98 -9.67 0.27
CA ALA A 162 -4.19 -9.20 1.63
C ALA A 162 -2.99 -9.49 2.54
N PHE A 163 -2.38 -10.67 2.43
CA PHE A 163 -1.14 -10.99 3.15
C PHE A 163 0.06 -10.17 2.65
N GLN A 164 0.17 -9.95 1.35
CA GLN A 164 1.21 -9.12 0.74
C GLN A 164 1.14 -7.67 1.26
N GLU A 165 -0.05 -7.09 1.30
CA GLU A 165 -0.31 -5.74 1.82
C GLU A 165 0.02 -5.61 3.31
N GLN A 166 -0.14 -6.70 4.08
CA GLN A 166 0.28 -6.78 5.48
C GLN A 166 1.79 -7.02 5.65
N GLY A 167 2.53 -7.25 4.57
CA GLY A 167 3.93 -7.61 4.56
C GLY A 167 4.22 -9.05 5.00
N ASN A 168 3.21 -9.83 5.12
CA ASN A 168 3.34 -11.24 5.46
C ASN A 168 3.63 -12.08 4.21
N TYR A 169 4.80 -11.84 3.60
CA TYR A 169 5.25 -12.57 2.42
C TYR A 169 5.31 -14.09 2.59
N PRO A 170 5.72 -14.63 3.77
CA PRO A 170 5.67 -16.08 4.01
C PRO A 170 4.27 -16.69 3.89
N ALA A 171 3.22 -15.93 4.21
CA ALA A 171 1.83 -16.37 4.03
C ALA A 171 1.30 -16.09 2.62
N ALA A 172 1.76 -15.02 1.97
CA ALA A 172 1.34 -14.64 0.62
C ALA A 172 1.84 -15.62 -0.45
N LEU A 173 3.12 -15.99 -0.41
CA LEU A 173 3.76 -16.80 -1.45
C LEU A 173 3.06 -18.15 -1.69
N PRO A 174 2.75 -18.96 -0.66
CA PRO A 174 2.01 -20.21 -0.86
C PRO A 174 0.62 -20.00 -1.48
N LYS A 175 -0.03 -18.87 -1.18
CA LYS A 175 -1.33 -18.53 -1.78
C LYS A 175 -1.22 -18.32 -3.29
N PHE A 176 -0.28 -17.49 -3.73
CA PHE A 176 -0.10 -17.27 -5.17
C PHE A 176 0.37 -18.53 -5.89
N GLN A 177 1.22 -19.35 -5.28
CA GLN A 177 1.61 -20.64 -5.84
C GLN A 177 0.41 -21.58 -5.97
N ALA A 178 -0.39 -21.73 -4.92
CA ALA A 178 -1.61 -22.53 -4.97
C ALA A 178 -2.61 -22.02 -6.01
N ALA A 179 -2.71 -20.69 -6.18
CA ALA A 179 -3.55 -20.10 -7.22
C ALA A 179 -3.06 -20.47 -8.63
N VAL A 180 -1.74 -20.43 -8.85
CA VAL A 180 -1.14 -20.83 -10.14
C VAL A 180 -1.37 -22.32 -10.42
N ASP A 181 -1.11 -23.19 -9.43
CA ASP A 181 -1.27 -24.64 -9.58
C ASP A 181 -2.74 -25.00 -9.85
N LEU A 182 -3.65 -24.37 -9.09
CA LEU A 182 -5.08 -24.59 -9.29
C LEU A 182 -5.55 -24.05 -10.65
N ALA A 183 -5.07 -22.88 -11.08
CA ALA A 183 -5.44 -22.30 -12.36
C ALA A 183 -4.93 -23.12 -13.56
N ARG A 184 -3.82 -23.83 -13.42
CA ARG A 184 -3.29 -24.75 -14.45
C ARG A 184 -4.19 -25.95 -14.71
N THR A 185 -5.10 -26.27 -13.79
CA THR A 185 -6.09 -27.35 -13.99
C THR A 185 -7.27 -26.93 -14.88
N ILE A 186 -7.38 -25.66 -15.24
CA ILE A 186 -8.44 -25.14 -16.11
C ILE A 186 -7.94 -25.15 -17.56
N GLU A 187 -8.54 -26.00 -18.40
CA GLU A 187 -8.16 -26.13 -19.81
C GLU A 187 -8.79 -25.06 -20.69
N ASP A 188 -10.06 -24.78 -20.50
CA ASP A 188 -10.88 -23.95 -21.42
C ASP A 188 -10.73 -22.43 -21.17
N ASP A 189 -10.44 -21.99 -19.94
CA ASP A 189 -10.29 -20.58 -19.57
C ASP A 189 -8.93 -20.30 -18.95
N GLN A 190 -8.05 -19.66 -19.71
CA GLN A 190 -6.70 -19.29 -19.25
C GLN A 190 -6.64 -17.95 -18.51
N VAL A 191 -7.76 -17.26 -18.34
CA VAL A 191 -7.82 -15.98 -17.62
C VAL A 191 -7.38 -16.10 -16.15
N PRO A 192 -7.86 -17.11 -15.37
CA PRO A 192 -7.43 -17.31 -13.99
C PRO A 192 -5.91 -17.54 -13.88
N LEU A 193 -5.31 -18.31 -14.78
CA LEU A 193 -3.87 -18.55 -14.80
C LEU A 193 -3.09 -17.24 -15.06
N SER A 194 -3.56 -16.45 -16.05
CA SER A 194 -2.96 -15.14 -16.33
C SER A 194 -3.04 -14.20 -15.12
N MET A 195 -4.12 -14.26 -14.34
CA MET A 195 -4.26 -13.46 -13.10
C MET A 195 -3.30 -13.94 -12.00
N ALA A 196 -3.20 -15.25 -11.80
CA ALA A 196 -2.35 -15.85 -10.79
C ALA A 196 -0.87 -15.59 -11.06
N LEU A 197 -0.41 -15.79 -12.31
CA LEU A 197 0.96 -15.49 -12.74
C LEU A 197 1.30 -14.01 -12.54
N ASN A 198 0.39 -13.11 -12.93
CA ASN A 198 0.58 -11.68 -12.72
C ASN A 198 0.71 -11.32 -11.23
N GLY A 199 -0.14 -11.89 -10.37
CA GLY A 199 -0.05 -11.69 -8.92
C GLY A 199 1.27 -12.21 -8.35
N LEU A 200 1.73 -13.37 -8.82
CA LEU A 200 3.00 -13.96 -8.40
C LEU A 200 4.21 -13.10 -8.83
N VAL A 201 4.19 -12.52 -10.05
CA VAL A 201 5.22 -11.56 -10.50
C VAL A 201 5.32 -10.39 -9.55
N LEU A 202 4.17 -9.76 -9.21
CA LEU A 202 4.14 -8.61 -8.32
C LEU A 202 4.67 -8.96 -6.93
N LEU A 203 4.27 -10.11 -6.37
CA LEU A 203 4.78 -10.59 -5.08
C LEU A 203 6.30 -10.82 -5.12
N LEU A 204 6.81 -11.51 -6.14
CA LEU A 204 8.24 -11.77 -6.28
C LEU A 204 9.03 -10.47 -6.45
N THR A 205 8.46 -9.47 -7.09
CA THR A 205 9.02 -8.12 -7.20
C THR A 205 9.15 -7.47 -5.82
N ASP A 206 8.08 -7.46 -5.02
CA ASP A 206 8.09 -6.93 -3.66
C ASP A 206 9.08 -7.67 -2.74
N MET A 207 9.20 -8.98 -2.93
CA MET A 207 10.18 -9.83 -2.23
C MET A 207 11.62 -9.66 -2.74
N ARG A 208 11.84 -8.85 -3.78
CA ARG A 208 13.11 -8.65 -4.48
C ARG A 208 13.72 -9.94 -5.05
N GLN A 209 12.89 -10.94 -5.33
CA GLN A 209 13.30 -12.17 -6.00
C GLN A 209 13.21 -11.99 -7.53
N TYR A 210 14.01 -11.08 -8.05
CA TYR A 210 13.87 -10.60 -9.44
C TYR A 210 14.10 -11.72 -10.46
N ASP A 211 15.05 -12.61 -10.27
CA ASP A 211 15.33 -13.70 -11.21
C ASP A 211 14.09 -14.59 -11.41
N LYS A 212 13.49 -15.03 -10.30
CA LYS A 212 12.21 -15.78 -10.35
C LYS A 212 11.07 -14.94 -10.90
N GLY A 213 11.04 -13.64 -10.55
CA GLY A 213 10.10 -12.69 -11.10
C GLY A 213 10.16 -12.66 -12.62
N TRP A 214 11.36 -12.65 -13.20
CA TRP A 214 11.56 -12.66 -14.65
C TRP A 214 11.17 -13.97 -15.31
N GLU A 215 11.38 -15.12 -14.67
CA GLU A 215 10.92 -16.43 -15.15
C GLU A 215 9.37 -16.47 -15.25
N VAL A 216 8.70 -16.09 -14.17
CA VAL A 216 7.23 -16.05 -14.12
C VAL A 216 6.65 -14.99 -15.07
N GLN A 217 7.33 -13.84 -15.22
CA GLN A 217 6.95 -12.79 -16.16
C GLN A 217 7.04 -13.29 -17.62
N ALA A 218 8.06 -14.05 -17.95
CA ALA A 218 8.18 -14.65 -19.28
C ALA A 218 7.04 -15.63 -19.57
N GLU A 219 6.65 -16.46 -18.59
CA GLU A 219 5.49 -17.36 -18.69
C GLU A 219 4.18 -16.57 -18.86
N SER A 220 3.98 -15.53 -18.04
CA SER A 220 2.79 -14.64 -18.10
C SER A 220 2.66 -13.99 -19.47
N MET A 221 3.75 -13.46 -20.02
CA MET A 221 3.77 -12.84 -21.35
C MET A 221 3.51 -13.85 -22.46
N ALA A 222 4.14 -15.03 -22.39
CA ALA A 222 3.91 -16.11 -23.35
C ALA A 222 2.44 -16.57 -23.33
N LEU A 223 1.85 -16.68 -22.14
CA LEU A 223 0.45 -17.01 -21.98
C LEU A 223 -0.46 -15.94 -22.60
N ALA A 224 -0.23 -14.67 -22.29
CA ALA A 224 -1.02 -13.55 -22.83
C ALA A 224 -0.99 -13.51 -24.37
N LYS A 225 0.16 -13.83 -24.97
CA LYS A 225 0.31 -13.95 -26.44
C LYS A 225 -0.48 -15.15 -27.00
N ARG A 226 -0.41 -16.32 -26.35
CA ARG A 226 -1.19 -17.52 -26.75
C ARG A 226 -2.70 -17.28 -26.69
N MET A 227 -3.16 -16.59 -25.62
CA MET A 227 -4.57 -16.21 -25.47
C MET A 227 -5.03 -15.21 -26.55
N ARG A 228 -4.12 -14.62 -27.31
CA ARG A 228 -4.40 -13.52 -28.26
C ARG A 228 -5.17 -12.37 -27.62
N SER A 229 -5.11 -12.24 -26.28
CA SER A 229 -5.77 -11.17 -25.54
C SER A 229 -4.84 -9.98 -25.39
N ARG A 230 -5.12 -8.92 -26.13
CA ARG A 230 -4.38 -7.65 -26.02
C ARG A 230 -4.47 -7.07 -24.62
N GLY A 231 -5.61 -7.22 -23.94
CA GLY A 231 -5.77 -6.76 -22.57
C GLY A 231 -4.81 -7.48 -21.62
N ARG A 232 -4.68 -8.80 -21.74
CA ARG A 232 -3.74 -9.56 -20.91
C ARG A 232 -2.29 -9.23 -21.26
N GLN A 233 -1.98 -8.97 -22.53
CA GLN A 233 -0.65 -8.48 -22.91
C GLN A 233 -0.34 -7.14 -22.27
N ALA A 234 -1.29 -6.20 -22.24
CA ALA A 234 -1.08 -4.91 -21.56
C ALA A 234 -0.82 -5.07 -20.06
N ILE A 235 -1.52 -6.00 -19.39
CA ILE A 235 -1.28 -6.28 -17.96
C ILE A 235 0.11 -6.88 -17.76
N ALA A 236 0.51 -7.86 -18.57
CA ALA A 236 1.83 -8.47 -18.48
C ALA A 236 2.95 -7.45 -18.73
N LEU A 237 2.76 -6.53 -19.69
CA LEU A 237 3.71 -5.43 -19.94
C LEU A 237 3.80 -4.46 -18.75
N LEU A 238 2.69 -4.15 -18.08
CA LEU A 238 2.71 -3.32 -16.88
C LEU A 238 3.41 -4.00 -15.71
N SER A 239 3.25 -5.33 -15.57
CA SER A 239 4.02 -6.09 -14.57
C SER A 239 5.51 -6.13 -14.93
N GLU A 240 5.84 -6.26 -16.22
CA GLU A 240 7.22 -6.14 -16.71
C GLU A 240 7.81 -4.77 -16.39
N TYR A 241 7.03 -3.70 -16.60
CA TYR A 241 7.43 -2.34 -16.20
C TYR A 241 7.78 -2.27 -14.71
N GLY A 242 6.89 -2.75 -13.83
CA GLY A 242 7.12 -2.74 -12.38
C GLY A 242 8.38 -3.54 -12.00
N LEU A 243 8.50 -4.76 -12.48
CA LEU A 243 9.64 -5.63 -12.23
C LEU A 243 10.96 -5.02 -12.74
N ALA A 244 10.92 -4.42 -13.95
CA ALA A 244 12.08 -3.76 -14.54
C ALA A 244 12.50 -2.51 -13.75
N MET A 245 11.54 -1.74 -13.24
CA MET A 245 11.80 -0.58 -12.39
C MET A 245 12.50 -0.99 -11.10
N ASP A 246 12.00 -2.00 -10.41
CA ASP A 246 12.52 -2.44 -9.13
C ASP A 246 13.83 -3.19 -9.25
N SER A 247 14.06 -3.89 -10.39
CA SER A 247 15.33 -4.51 -10.74
C SER A 247 16.31 -3.59 -11.47
N ALA A 248 16.02 -2.27 -11.50
CA ALA A 248 16.88 -1.23 -12.07
C ALA A 248 17.17 -1.35 -13.59
N GLN A 249 16.27 -2.02 -14.32
CA GLN A 249 16.34 -2.15 -15.78
C GLN A 249 15.52 -1.05 -16.48
N TYR A 250 15.89 0.21 -16.32
CA TYR A 250 15.06 1.38 -16.72
C TYR A 250 14.74 1.41 -18.21
N ASP A 251 15.67 1.09 -19.07
CA ASP A 251 15.42 1.03 -20.52
C ASP A 251 14.36 -0.03 -20.86
N ARG A 252 14.43 -1.17 -20.19
CA ARG A 252 13.42 -2.23 -20.34
C ARG A 252 12.05 -1.79 -19.78
N ALA A 253 12.05 -1.12 -18.65
CA ALA A 253 10.84 -0.55 -18.06
C ALA A 253 10.16 0.43 -19.03
N ARG A 254 10.94 1.32 -19.65
CA ARG A 254 10.45 2.26 -20.64
C ARG A 254 9.96 1.57 -21.91
N ALA A 255 10.70 0.58 -22.40
CA ALA A 255 10.27 -0.19 -23.55
C ALA A 255 8.93 -0.91 -23.31
N ALA A 256 8.74 -1.48 -22.11
CA ALA A 256 7.49 -2.09 -21.69
C ALA A 256 6.33 -1.07 -21.65
N LEU A 257 6.55 0.15 -21.14
CA LEU A 257 5.54 1.21 -21.17
C LEU A 257 5.19 1.65 -22.59
N LEU A 258 6.18 1.82 -23.47
CA LEU A 258 5.94 2.21 -24.86
C LEU A 258 5.12 1.14 -25.60
N GLU A 259 5.41 -0.13 -25.37
CA GLU A 259 4.65 -1.22 -25.94
C GLU A 259 3.25 -1.31 -25.30
N THR A 260 3.14 -1.11 -23.99
CA THR A 260 1.84 -0.99 -23.30
C THR A 260 0.98 0.10 -23.95
N LEU A 261 1.56 1.27 -24.22
CA LEU A 261 0.83 2.39 -24.82
C LEU A 261 0.23 2.02 -26.18
N LYS A 262 0.98 1.31 -27.02
CA LYS A 262 0.45 0.83 -28.30
C LYS A 262 -0.73 -0.11 -28.11
N VAL A 263 -0.60 -1.05 -27.19
CA VAL A 263 -1.63 -2.06 -26.91
C VAL A 263 -2.90 -1.42 -26.35
N VAL A 264 -2.78 -0.54 -25.34
CA VAL A 264 -3.95 0.09 -24.71
C VAL A 264 -4.68 1.04 -25.63
N ARG A 265 -3.97 1.72 -26.55
CA ARG A 265 -4.58 2.52 -27.63
C ARG A 265 -5.40 1.68 -28.58
N GLN A 266 -4.90 0.53 -28.98
CA GLN A 266 -5.63 -0.41 -29.85
C GLN A 266 -6.86 -1.01 -29.16
N LEU A 267 -6.82 -1.16 -27.82
CA LEU A 267 -7.95 -1.63 -27.02
C LEU A 267 -9.00 -0.55 -26.75
N GLY A 268 -8.66 0.73 -26.95
CA GLY A 268 -9.49 1.83 -26.49
C GLY A 268 -9.54 1.96 -24.95
N ALA A 269 -8.58 1.36 -24.23
CA ALA A 269 -8.51 1.33 -22.77
C ALA A 269 -7.98 2.66 -22.23
N ARG A 270 -8.79 3.72 -22.33
CA ARG A 270 -8.42 5.11 -22.08
C ARG A 270 -7.86 5.35 -20.69
N GLN A 271 -8.37 4.66 -19.66
CA GLN A 271 -7.83 4.81 -18.30
C GLN A 271 -6.41 4.24 -18.18
N MET A 272 -6.18 3.06 -18.78
CA MET A 272 -4.83 2.48 -18.83
C MET A 272 -3.89 3.31 -19.71
N GLU A 273 -4.41 3.91 -20.80
CA GLU A 273 -3.65 4.84 -21.64
C GLU A 273 -3.18 6.06 -20.81
N ALA A 274 -4.08 6.69 -20.06
CA ALA A 274 -3.74 7.83 -19.21
C ALA A 274 -2.68 7.47 -18.16
N ALA A 275 -2.83 6.33 -17.50
CA ALA A 275 -1.85 5.82 -16.54
C ALA A 275 -0.48 5.57 -17.17
N THR A 276 -0.46 4.90 -18.34
CA THR A 276 0.77 4.57 -19.06
C THR A 276 1.51 5.81 -19.52
N LEU A 277 0.77 6.79 -20.05
CA LEU A 277 1.32 8.10 -20.48
C LEU A 277 1.90 8.89 -19.31
N ALA A 278 1.23 8.87 -18.14
CA ALA A 278 1.73 9.50 -16.94
C ALA A 278 3.04 8.86 -16.44
N ASN A 279 3.13 7.53 -16.47
CA ASN A 279 4.35 6.80 -16.12
C ASN A 279 5.50 7.04 -17.13
N LEU A 280 5.17 7.17 -18.43
CA LEU A 280 6.15 7.56 -19.45
C LEU A 280 6.69 8.96 -19.21
N ALA A 281 5.80 9.90 -18.91
CA ALA A 281 6.22 11.27 -18.57
C ALA A 281 7.17 11.29 -17.38
N ASP A 282 6.85 10.52 -16.32
CA ASP A 282 7.69 10.36 -15.16
C ASP A 282 9.05 9.72 -15.50
N SER A 283 9.05 8.65 -16.30
CA SER A 283 10.28 8.03 -16.79
C SER A 283 11.20 9.02 -17.52
N TYR A 284 10.65 9.87 -18.39
CA TYR A 284 11.42 10.88 -19.10
C TYR A 284 11.83 12.06 -18.21
N LEU A 285 11.06 12.39 -17.17
CA LEU A 285 11.50 13.35 -16.14
C LEU A 285 12.76 12.89 -15.41
N LYS A 286 12.86 11.59 -15.10
CA LYS A 286 14.05 10.98 -14.49
C LYS A 286 15.27 11.12 -15.36
N ASP A 287 15.11 10.89 -16.65
CA ASP A 287 16.20 10.98 -17.61
C ASP A 287 16.50 12.44 -18.02
N ARG A 288 15.77 13.41 -17.44
CA ARG A 288 15.85 14.85 -17.79
C ARG A 288 15.53 15.15 -19.24
N GLU A 289 14.84 14.27 -19.92
CA GLU A 289 14.31 14.53 -21.26
C GLU A 289 13.01 15.32 -21.14
N TYR A 290 13.09 16.53 -20.59
CA TYR A 290 11.94 17.37 -20.24
C TYR A 290 10.98 17.64 -21.40
N PRO A 291 11.45 17.89 -22.64
CA PRO A 291 10.52 18.07 -23.76
C PRO A 291 9.66 16.82 -24.02
N ARG A 292 10.26 15.62 -23.96
CA ARG A 292 9.51 14.38 -24.11
C ARG A 292 8.59 14.11 -22.93
N ALA A 293 9.06 14.37 -21.71
CA ALA A 293 8.25 14.30 -20.51
C ALA A 293 7.01 15.18 -20.62
N ALA A 294 7.18 16.43 -21.10
CA ALA A 294 6.07 17.35 -21.31
C ALA A 294 5.08 16.84 -22.35
N ASP A 295 5.56 16.30 -23.48
CA ASP A 295 4.70 15.74 -24.53
C ASP A 295 3.85 14.57 -24.00
N TYR A 296 4.47 13.59 -23.33
CA TYR A 296 3.73 12.48 -22.72
C TYR A 296 2.79 12.94 -21.61
N ALA A 297 3.18 13.90 -20.79
CA ALA A 297 2.34 14.46 -19.75
C ALA A 297 1.12 15.18 -20.34
N GLN A 298 1.27 15.94 -21.42
CA GLN A 298 0.14 16.56 -22.14
C GLN A 298 -0.83 15.52 -22.68
N GLN A 299 -0.30 14.48 -23.32
CA GLN A 299 -1.13 13.36 -23.80
C GLN A 299 -1.85 12.67 -22.63
N ALA A 300 -1.18 12.49 -21.49
CA ALA A 300 -1.78 11.93 -20.27
C ALA A 300 -2.91 12.81 -19.73
N VAL A 301 -2.71 14.15 -19.71
CA VAL A 301 -3.75 15.12 -19.32
C VAL A 301 -4.97 14.98 -20.24
N ALA A 302 -4.76 14.93 -21.55
CA ALA A 302 -5.84 14.79 -22.52
C ALA A 302 -6.59 13.45 -22.33
N ALA A 303 -5.86 12.35 -22.20
CA ALA A 303 -6.44 11.01 -22.01
C ALA A 303 -7.23 10.89 -20.70
N ALA A 304 -6.68 11.37 -19.57
CA ALA A 304 -7.34 11.35 -18.29
C ALA A 304 -8.59 12.24 -18.25
N THR A 305 -8.52 13.41 -18.89
CA THR A 305 -9.67 14.33 -19.01
C THR A 305 -10.80 13.69 -19.79
N ALA A 306 -10.50 13.00 -20.89
CA ALA A 306 -11.51 12.38 -21.75
C ALA A 306 -12.33 11.28 -21.04
N VAL A 307 -11.77 10.66 -20.01
CA VAL A 307 -12.44 9.60 -19.22
C VAL A 307 -12.82 10.04 -17.81
N ASN A 308 -12.66 11.33 -17.52
CA ASN A 308 -12.93 11.92 -16.19
C ASN A 308 -12.14 11.24 -15.06
N GLU A 309 -10.92 10.76 -15.36
CA GLU A 309 -10.06 10.03 -14.44
C GLU A 309 -9.19 11.00 -13.62
N THR A 310 -9.72 11.40 -12.50
CA THR A 310 -9.14 12.46 -11.67
C THR A 310 -7.74 12.14 -11.15
N LYS A 311 -7.47 10.87 -10.81
CA LYS A 311 -6.18 10.44 -10.25
C LYS A 311 -5.04 10.65 -11.24
N TYR A 312 -5.17 10.08 -12.45
CA TYR A 312 -4.12 10.20 -13.45
C TYR A 312 -4.05 11.58 -14.07
N LEU A 313 -5.18 12.31 -14.12
CA LEU A 313 -5.20 13.71 -14.51
C LEU A 313 -4.29 14.55 -13.59
N ALA A 314 -4.38 14.29 -12.31
CA ALA A 314 -3.58 14.99 -11.34
C ALA A 314 -2.09 14.68 -11.49
N VAL A 315 -1.71 13.40 -11.52
CA VAL A 315 -0.31 12.99 -11.77
C VAL A 315 0.23 13.60 -13.06
N ALA A 316 -0.55 13.50 -14.14
CA ALA A 316 -0.14 14.05 -15.44
C ALA A 316 0.12 15.55 -15.41
N ARG A 317 -0.74 16.32 -14.71
CA ARG A 317 -0.55 17.78 -14.55
C ARG A 317 0.70 18.10 -13.75
N ILE A 318 0.99 17.32 -12.70
CA ILE A 318 2.20 17.49 -11.89
C ILE A 318 3.43 17.19 -12.72
N ASN A 319 3.45 16.06 -13.44
CA ASN A 319 4.56 15.72 -14.31
C ASN A 319 4.78 16.78 -15.40
N LEU A 320 3.69 17.30 -15.95
CA LEU A 320 3.74 18.40 -16.93
C LEU A 320 4.31 19.67 -16.32
N GLY A 321 3.82 20.02 -15.12
CA GLY A 321 4.32 21.17 -14.37
C GLY A 321 5.81 21.04 -14.05
N GLN A 322 6.23 19.87 -13.63
CA GLN A 322 7.63 19.57 -13.34
C GLN A 322 8.51 19.68 -14.60
N ALA A 323 8.04 19.12 -15.72
CA ALA A 323 8.74 19.25 -17.00
C ALA A 323 8.89 20.71 -17.39
N TYR A 324 7.82 21.51 -17.32
CA TYR A 324 7.86 22.93 -17.68
C TYR A 324 8.77 23.76 -16.76
N LEU A 325 8.75 23.53 -15.46
CA LEU A 325 9.65 24.20 -14.52
C LEU A 325 11.12 23.91 -14.86
N ASN A 326 11.45 22.66 -15.16
CA ASN A 326 12.81 22.28 -15.54
C ASN A 326 13.22 22.79 -16.95
N MET A 327 12.25 23.16 -17.80
CA MET A 327 12.48 23.81 -19.09
C MET A 327 12.55 25.35 -18.97
N GLY A 328 12.47 25.93 -17.77
CA GLY A 328 12.42 27.35 -17.54
C GLY A 328 11.06 28.01 -17.85
N ARG A 329 10.03 27.22 -18.16
CA ARG A 329 8.65 27.71 -18.44
C ARG A 329 7.89 27.87 -17.12
N VAL A 330 8.39 28.76 -16.25
CA VAL A 330 7.97 28.86 -14.85
C VAL A 330 6.47 29.10 -14.68
N ALA A 331 5.91 30.03 -15.43
CA ALA A 331 4.48 30.37 -15.33
C ALA A 331 3.57 29.20 -15.70
N GLU A 332 3.88 28.51 -16.79
CA GLU A 332 3.12 27.34 -17.26
C GLU A 332 3.31 26.15 -16.33
N GLY A 333 4.54 25.94 -15.86
CA GLY A 333 4.86 24.90 -14.87
C GLY A 333 4.04 25.05 -13.59
N ARG A 334 4.00 26.28 -13.06
CA ARG A 334 3.16 26.60 -11.90
C ARG A 334 1.68 26.34 -12.15
N GLN A 335 1.15 26.80 -13.28
CA GLN A 335 -0.25 26.58 -13.64
C GLN A 335 -0.62 25.10 -13.64
N GLN A 336 0.22 24.24 -14.19
CA GLN A 336 -0.05 22.82 -14.25
C GLN A 336 0.07 22.17 -12.86
N PHE A 337 1.08 22.53 -12.07
CA PHE A 337 1.21 22.05 -10.71
C PHE A 337 -0.01 22.44 -9.87
N GLU A 338 -0.38 23.71 -9.83
CA GLU A 338 -1.55 24.16 -9.03
C GLU A 338 -2.84 23.48 -9.50
N ALA A 339 -3.02 23.27 -10.79
CA ALA A 339 -4.16 22.52 -11.30
C ALA A 339 -4.15 21.03 -10.87
N GLY A 340 -2.98 20.42 -10.78
CA GLY A 340 -2.81 19.05 -10.24
C GLY A 340 -3.09 19.01 -8.73
N LEU A 341 -2.54 19.96 -8.00
CA LEU A 341 -2.73 20.14 -6.57
C LEU A 341 -4.21 20.29 -6.19
N ALA A 342 -4.94 21.14 -6.93
CA ALA A 342 -6.37 21.36 -6.71
C ALA A 342 -7.21 20.06 -6.83
N LEU A 343 -6.77 19.12 -7.65
CA LEU A 343 -7.46 17.81 -7.76
C LEU A 343 -7.29 16.96 -6.50
N TYR A 344 -6.11 17.01 -5.86
CA TYR A 344 -5.88 16.31 -4.61
C TYR A 344 -6.56 16.98 -3.42
N GLU A 345 -6.58 18.32 -3.42
CA GLU A 345 -7.34 19.10 -2.43
C GLU A 345 -8.83 18.75 -2.49
N LYS A 346 -9.41 18.76 -3.71
CA LYS A 346 -10.82 18.36 -3.93
C LYS A 346 -11.08 16.93 -3.49
N GLY A 347 -10.15 16.02 -3.72
CA GLY A 347 -10.20 14.62 -3.30
C GLY A 347 -9.90 14.40 -1.83
N ARG A 348 -9.54 15.44 -1.05
CA ARG A 348 -9.07 15.36 0.35
C ARG A 348 -7.96 14.33 0.56
N ASN A 349 -7.12 14.22 -0.46
CA ASN A 349 -6.04 13.26 -0.42
C ASN A 349 -4.79 13.89 0.24
N LEU A 350 -4.87 14.17 1.53
CA LEU A 350 -3.88 14.93 2.27
C LEU A 350 -2.47 14.31 2.25
N PRO A 351 -2.28 12.99 2.42
CA PRO A 351 -0.93 12.41 2.39
C PRO A 351 -0.22 12.62 1.04
N GLN A 352 -0.95 12.46 -0.08
CA GLN A 352 -0.36 12.71 -1.38
C GLN A 352 -0.15 14.20 -1.64
N LEU A 353 -1.08 15.02 -1.17
CA LEU A 353 -1.00 16.46 -1.21
C LEU A 353 0.27 16.97 -0.56
N GLN A 354 0.62 16.42 0.59
CA GLN A 354 1.85 16.70 1.32
C GLN A 354 3.11 16.42 0.49
N VAL A 355 3.18 15.23 -0.09
CA VAL A 355 4.33 14.79 -0.89
C VAL A 355 4.54 15.70 -2.10
N VAL A 356 3.47 15.95 -2.85
CA VAL A 356 3.54 16.76 -4.07
C VAL A 356 3.82 18.23 -3.78
N LEU A 357 3.37 18.75 -2.62
CA LEU A 357 3.74 20.10 -2.20
C LEU A 357 5.26 20.25 -1.97
N ALA A 358 5.88 19.23 -1.41
CA ALA A 358 7.32 19.17 -1.23
C ALA A 358 8.07 19.17 -2.58
N GLU A 359 7.60 18.34 -3.51
CA GLU A 359 8.17 18.27 -4.86
C GLU A 359 8.04 19.61 -5.60
N TYR A 360 6.91 20.28 -5.42
CA TYR A 360 6.64 21.58 -6.05
C TYR A 360 7.58 22.68 -5.57
N GLY A 361 7.82 22.87 -4.22
CA GLY A 361 8.78 23.84 -3.73
C GLY A 361 10.18 23.54 -4.22
N ASN A 362 10.57 22.25 -4.22
CA ASN A 362 11.85 21.86 -4.81
C ASN A 362 11.98 22.22 -6.27
N ALA A 363 10.91 22.03 -7.04
CA ALA A 363 10.91 22.38 -8.45
C ALA A 363 10.95 23.90 -8.66
N LEU A 364 10.20 24.65 -7.87
CA LEU A 364 10.19 26.12 -7.89
C LEU A 364 11.53 26.71 -7.43
N GLU A 365 12.11 26.15 -6.37
CA GLU A 365 13.42 26.58 -5.87
C GLU A 365 14.50 26.40 -6.93
N ARG A 366 14.54 25.25 -7.60
CA ARG A 366 15.44 25.01 -8.72
C ARG A 366 15.20 25.95 -9.90
N ALA A 367 13.94 26.34 -10.12
CA ALA A 367 13.56 27.31 -11.14
C ALA A 367 13.82 28.77 -10.72
N GLY A 368 14.32 29.01 -9.49
CA GLY A 368 14.59 30.36 -8.95
C GLY A 368 13.36 31.13 -8.46
N ASP A 369 12.17 30.48 -8.43
CA ASP A 369 10.94 31.09 -7.91
C ASP A 369 10.80 30.89 -6.40
N TYR A 370 11.72 31.44 -5.64
CA TYR A 370 11.83 31.26 -4.19
C TYR A 370 10.57 31.72 -3.44
N ARG A 371 9.89 32.77 -3.93
CA ARG A 371 8.67 33.26 -3.28
C ARG A 371 7.56 32.21 -3.29
N ASN A 372 7.33 31.58 -4.42
CA ASN A 372 6.31 30.54 -4.55
C ASN A 372 6.77 29.22 -3.93
N ALA A 373 8.08 28.94 -3.96
CA ALA A 373 8.66 27.80 -3.25
C ALA A 373 8.35 27.87 -1.73
N ILE A 374 8.61 29.03 -1.11
CA ILE A 374 8.29 29.25 0.31
C ILE A 374 6.79 29.07 0.56
N SER A 375 5.92 29.60 -0.30
CA SER A 375 4.47 29.44 -0.16
C SER A 375 4.06 27.97 -0.22
N ALA A 376 4.64 27.22 -1.14
CA ALA A 376 4.43 25.81 -1.31
C ALA A 376 4.83 25.03 -0.05
N TYR A 377 5.97 25.33 0.52
CA TYR A 377 6.46 24.75 1.77
C TYR A 377 5.59 25.12 2.97
N HIS A 378 5.01 26.29 3.06
CA HIS A 378 4.04 26.61 4.11
C HIS A 378 2.74 25.81 4.00
N ARG A 379 2.21 25.60 2.79
CA ARG A 379 1.02 24.76 2.57
C ARG A 379 1.28 23.32 2.98
N GLU A 380 2.44 22.77 2.63
CA GLU A 380 2.83 21.42 3.01
C GLU A 380 2.91 21.28 4.53
N ARG A 381 3.52 22.24 5.25
CA ARG A 381 3.60 22.25 6.70
C ARG A 381 2.23 22.20 7.37
N ALA A 382 1.27 22.96 6.82
CA ALA A 382 -0.08 22.97 7.35
C ALA A 382 -0.74 21.58 7.24
N ILE A 383 -0.62 20.92 6.09
CA ILE A 383 -1.20 19.60 5.84
C ILE A 383 -0.52 18.54 6.70
N SER A 384 0.77 18.63 6.85
CA SER A 384 1.51 17.72 7.68
C SER A 384 1.09 17.77 9.13
N ASN A 385 0.88 18.97 9.67
CA ASN A 385 0.33 19.13 11.01
C ASN A 385 -1.07 18.50 11.15
N GLU A 386 -1.91 18.60 10.09
CA GLU A 386 -3.24 17.99 10.07
C GLU A 386 -3.15 16.46 10.07
N LEU A 387 -2.34 15.88 9.20
CA LEU A 387 -2.09 14.44 9.11
C LEU A 387 -1.54 13.89 10.44
N PHE A 388 -0.69 14.65 11.06
CA PHE A 388 -0.10 14.38 12.35
C PHE A 388 -1.13 14.33 13.46
N ALA A 389 -2.01 15.33 13.52
CA ALA A 389 -3.08 15.37 14.50
C ALA A 389 -4.03 14.18 14.34
N ALA A 390 -4.37 13.84 13.07
CA ALA A 390 -5.25 12.71 12.76
C ALA A 390 -4.63 11.35 13.15
N GLN A 391 -3.34 11.15 12.87
CA GLN A 391 -2.63 9.93 13.28
C GLN A 391 -2.51 9.79 14.78
N ARG A 392 -2.18 10.89 15.47
CA ARG A 392 -2.13 10.93 16.93
C ARG A 392 -3.48 10.55 17.53
N GLN A 393 -4.56 11.13 17.01
CA GLN A 393 -5.91 10.83 17.48
C GLN A 393 -6.27 9.35 17.26
N LYS A 394 -5.93 8.79 16.09
CA LYS A 394 -6.13 7.37 15.80
C LYS A 394 -5.33 6.47 16.74
N ALA A 395 -4.04 6.74 16.91
CA ALA A 395 -3.19 5.98 17.82
C ALA A 395 -3.69 6.06 19.28
N MET A 396 -4.20 7.22 19.69
CA MET A 396 -4.76 7.41 21.03
C MET A 396 -6.05 6.62 21.24
N LEU A 397 -6.93 6.59 20.23
CA LEU A 397 -8.16 5.79 20.24
C LEU A 397 -7.84 4.28 20.26
N GLU A 398 -6.88 3.83 19.47
CA GLU A 398 -6.43 2.43 19.46
C GLU A 398 -5.84 2.02 20.82
N LEU A 399 -5.02 2.89 21.42
CA LEU A 399 -4.50 2.67 22.76
C LEU A 399 -5.60 2.64 23.84
N GLN A 400 -6.59 3.53 23.72
CA GLN A 400 -7.74 3.58 24.62
C GLN A 400 -8.61 2.34 24.49
N HIS A 401 -8.90 1.88 23.26
CA HIS A 401 -9.62 0.63 23.01
C HIS A 401 -8.87 -0.59 23.56
N LYS A 402 -7.54 -0.61 23.40
CA LYS A 402 -6.71 -1.68 23.97
C LYS A 402 -6.76 -1.68 25.50
N TYR A 403 -6.62 -0.50 26.10
CA TYR A 403 -6.72 -0.34 27.58
C TYR A 403 -8.08 -0.76 28.11
N ASP A 404 -9.17 -0.32 27.46
CA ASP A 404 -10.53 -0.69 27.84
C ASP A 404 -10.79 -2.19 27.70
N THR A 405 -10.23 -2.80 26.66
CA THR A 405 -10.33 -4.25 26.43
C THR A 405 -9.57 -5.01 27.50
N GLU A 406 -8.33 -4.60 27.83
CA GLU A 406 -7.55 -5.21 28.90
C GLU A 406 -8.22 -5.01 30.28
N LYS A 407 -8.79 -3.83 30.54
CA LYS A 407 -9.52 -3.55 31.78
C LYS A 407 -10.75 -4.44 31.91
N LYS A 408 -11.55 -4.57 30.84
CA LYS A 408 -12.69 -5.49 30.80
C LYS A 408 -12.27 -6.95 31.00
N GLN A 409 -11.17 -7.35 30.38
CA GLN A 409 -10.62 -8.71 30.54
C GLN A 409 -10.24 -9.00 32.00
N ARG A 410 -9.54 -8.05 32.66
CA ARG A 410 -9.20 -8.15 34.09
C ARG A 410 -10.45 -8.18 34.98
N GLN A 411 -11.47 -7.40 34.66
CA GLN A 411 -12.74 -7.43 35.40
C GLN A 411 -13.48 -8.76 35.22
N ILE A 412 -13.47 -9.32 34.01
CA ILE A 412 -14.05 -10.65 33.73
C ILE A 412 -13.30 -11.72 34.49
N GLU A 413 -11.97 -11.66 34.53
CA GLU A 413 -11.15 -12.58 35.30
C GLU A 413 -11.38 -12.47 36.81
N ALA A 414 -11.45 -11.24 37.34
CA ALA A 414 -11.77 -11.00 38.76
C ALA A 414 -13.15 -11.53 39.13
N LEU A 415 -14.18 -11.25 38.30
CA LEU A 415 -15.55 -11.77 38.49
C LEU A 415 -15.61 -13.32 38.38
N ARG A 416 -14.83 -13.89 37.45
CA ARG A 416 -14.71 -15.36 37.34
C ARG A 416 -14.05 -15.97 38.58
N GLN A 417 -13.04 -15.31 39.14
CA GLN A 417 -12.39 -15.74 40.38
C GLN A 417 -13.29 -15.59 41.60
N GLU A 418 -14.02 -14.47 41.69
CA GLU A 418 -15.04 -14.27 42.75
C GLU A 418 -16.17 -15.30 42.68
N ASN A 419 -16.68 -15.57 41.47
CA ASN A 419 -17.70 -16.59 41.25
C ASN A 419 -17.18 -18.02 41.52
N ARG A 420 -15.88 -18.31 41.26
CA ARG A 420 -15.24 -19.58 41.64
C ARG A 420 -15.14 -19.71 43.16
N VAL A 421 -14.77 -18.62 43.86
CA VAL A 421 -14.68 -18.63 45.33
C VAL A 421 -16.08 -18.81 45.95
N LYS A 422 -17.07 -18.07 45.48
CA LYS A 422 -18.46 -18.21 45.94
C LYS A 422 -19.05 -19.58 45.58
N GLY A 423 -18.71 -20.11 44.36
CA GLY A 423 -19.09 -21.48 43.99
C GLY A 423 -18.44 -22.53 44.90
N ALA A 424 -17.16 -22.36 45.19
CA ALA A 424 -16.45 -23.27 46.09
C ALA A 424 -16.97 -23.21 47.53
N GLU A 425 -17.36 -22.01 48.02
CA GLU A 425 -18.00 -21.88 49.36
C GLU A 425 -19.38 -22.54 49.42
N LEU A 426 -20.20 -22.38 48.38
CA LEU A 426 -21.50 -23.02 48.26
C LEU A 426 -21.38 -24.54 48.13
N ASP A 427 -20.40 -25.01 47.36
CA ASP A 427 -20.15 -26.42 47.19
C ASP A 427 -19.53 -27.06 48.46
N ASN A 428 -18.73 -26.27 49.20
CA ASN A 428 -18.20 -26.73 50.49
C ASN A 428 -19.31 -26.91 51.55
N ARG A 429 -20.29 -26.00 51.58
CA ARG A 429 -21.48 -26.17 52.44
C ARG A 429 -22.35 -27.36 52.00
N ARG A 430 -22.47 -27.58 50.68
CA ARG A 430 -23.16 -28.79 50.17
C ARG A 430 -22.37 -30.09 50.40
N LEU A 431 -21.05 -29.99 50.31
CA LEU A 431 -20.17 -31.15 50.62
C LEU A 431 -20.22 -31.54 52.08
N GLN A 432 -20.26 -30.59 53.05
CA GLN A 432 -20.42 -30.89 54.47
C GLN A 432 -21.70 -31.67 54.78
N GLN A 433 -22.78 -31.44 54.01
CA GLN A 433 -24.02 -32.19 54.16
C GLN A 433 -24.00 -33.56 53.44
N ARG A 434 -23.13 -33.73 52.45
CA ARG A 434 -23.08 -34.98 51.64
C ARG A 434 -21.94 -35.94 52.00
N ILE A 435 -20.93 -35.46 52.81
CA ILE A 435 -19.72 -36.23 53.14
C ILE A 435 -20.05 -37.58 53.82
N TRP A 436 -21.09 -37.63 54.67
CA TRP A 436 -21.49 -38.87 55.35
C TRP A 436 -22.09 -39.96 54.42
N TRP A 437 -22.58 -39.54 53.24
CA TRP A 437 -23.16 -40.47 52.27
C TRP A 437 -22.15 -40.93 51.21
N LEU A 438 -21.06 -40.18 51.05
CA LEU A 438 -20.13 -40.37 49.93
C LEU A 438 -18.87 -41.18 50.27
N LEU A 439 -18.61 -41.48 51.57
CA LEU A 439 -17.41 -42.26 51.94
C LEU A 439 -17.35 -43.69 51.34
N ALA A 440 -18.47 -44.24 50.96
CA ALA A 440 -18.50 -45.55 50.28
C ALA A 440 -18.33 -45.49 48.76
N VAL A 441 -18.63 -44.31 48.13
CA VAL A 441 -18.56 -44.12 46.67
C VAL A 441 -17.26 -43.46 46.25
N VAL A 442 -16.55 -42.80 47.19
CA VAL A 442 -15.38 -41.92 46.94
C VAL A 442 -14.19 -42.70 46.32
N PHE A 443 -13.97 -43.97 46.72
CA PHE A 443 -12.82 -44.71 46.19
C PHE A 443 -12.97 -45.10 44.70
N ALA A 444 -14.18 -45.36 44.22
CA ALA A 444 -14.41 -45.66 42.80
C ALA A 444 -14.42 -44.40 41.92
N LEU A 445 -14.92 -43.26 42.47
CA LEU A 445 -14.97 -41.98 41.73
C LEU A 445 -13.61 -41.25 41.69
N ALA A 446 -12.76 -41.44 42.70
CA ALA A 446 -11.44 -40.79 42.74
C ALA A 446 -10.56 -41.18 41.55
N ALA A 447 -10.60 -42.43 41.12
CA ALA A 447 -9.82 -42.91 39.98
C ALA A 447 -10.33 -42.29 38.64
N VAL A 448 -11.64 -42.08 38.53
CA VAL A 448 -12.23 -41.44 37.33
C VAL A 448 -11.96 -39.94 37.29
N ILE A 449 -12.02 -39.27 38.47
CA ILE A 449 -11.77 -37.81 38.56
C ILE A 449 -10.32 -37.45 38.23
N VAL A 450 -9.36 -38.27 38.70
CA VAL A 450 -7.94 -38.06 38.38
C VAL A 450 -7.66 -38.21 36.87
N GLY A 451 -8.32 -39.18 36.22
CA GLY A 451 -8.20 -39.35 34.77
C GLY A 451 -8.79 -38.18 33.95
N LEU A 452 -9.91 -37.62 34.43
CA LEU A 452 -10.57 -36.49 33.77
C LEU A 452 -9.81 -35.17 33.99
N LEU A 453 -9.25 -34.95 35.17
CA LEU A 453 -8.43 -33.76 35.48
C LEU A 453 -7.12 -33.78 34.67
N TYR A 454 -6.50 -34.93 34.49
CA TYR A 454 -5.30 -35.06 33.66
C TYR A 454 -5.57 -34.75 32.21
N ARG A 455 -6.72 -35.14 31.67
CA ARG A 455 -7.15 -34.76 30.31
C ARG A 455 -7.41 -33.23 30.17
N LYS A 456 -8.03 -32.63 31.20
CA LYS A 456 -8.40 -31.19 31.17
C LYS A 456 -7.19 -30.27 31.31
N VAL A 457 -6.20 -30.63 32.10
CA VAL A 457 -4.94 -29.88 32.20
C VAL A 457 -4.16 -29.92 30.88
N ARG A 458 -4.18 -31.04 30.18
CA ARG A 458 -3.52 -31.17 28.88
C ARG A 458 -4.20 -30.33 27.79
N GLN A 459 -5.53 -30.17 27.85
CA GLN A 459 -6.27 -29.29 26.92
C GLN A 459 -6.08 -27.80 27.23
N ALA A 460 -6.02 -27.41 28.51
CA ALA A 460 -5.82 -26.04 28.93
C ALA A 460 -4.42 -25.52 28.57
N ASN A 461 -3.38 -26.33 28.69
CA ASN A 461 -2.01 -25.97 28.31
C ASN A 461 -1.87 -25.77 26.77
N ALA A 462 -2.58 -26.59 25.99
CA ALA A 462 -2.58 -26.43 24.54
C ALA A 462 -3.28 -25.12 24.09
N GLN A 463 -4.33 -24.67 24.79
CA GLN A 463 -5.02 -23.42 24.50
C GLN A 463 -4.24 -22.17 24.93
N LEU A 464 -3.42 -22.28 25.99
CA LEU A 464 -2.55 -21.20 26.43
C LEU A 464 -1.38 -20.92 25.45
N GLU A 465 -0.82 -21.96 24.83
CA GLU A 465 0.21 -21.79 23.81
C GLU A 465 -0.31 -21.07 22.57
N VAL A 466 -1.53 -21.40 22.14
CA VAL A 466 -2.15 -20.74 20.97
C VAL A 466 -2.43 -19.25 21.24
N LYS A 467 -2.95 -18.92 22.44
CA LYS A 467 -3.22 -17.53 22.83
C LYS A 467 -1.97 -16.68 23.03
N ASN A 468 -0.88 -17.26 23.51
CA ASN A 468 0.41 -16.57 23.61
C ASN A 468 1.03 -16.28 22.23
N LEU A 469 0.73 -17.12 21.24
CA LEU A 469 1.17 -16.89 19.86
C LEU A 469 0.40 -15.72 19.21
N GLU A 470 -0.91 -15.64 19.45
CA GLU A 470 -1.77 -14.55 18.95
C GLU A 470 -1.40 -13.18 19.57
N LEU A 471 -1.11 -13.14 20.87
CA LEU A 471 -0.68 -11.92 21.57
C LEU A 471 0.69 -11.41 21.09
N LYS A 472 1.61 -12.30 20.70
CA LYS A 472 2.89 -11.92 20.11
C LYS A 472 2.75 -11.30 18.70
N GLN A 473 1.67 -11.62 18.00
CA GLN A 473 1.42 -11.05 16.66
C GLN A 473 0.82 -9.64 16.69
N GLN A 474 0.27 -9.19 17.81
CA GLN A 474 -0.43 -7.91 17.94
C GLN A 474 0.41 -6.76 18.52
N SER A 475 1.66 -7.01 18.91
CA SER A 475 2.50 -5.94 19.48
C SER A 475 2.99 -4.98 18.40
N THR A 476 2.51 -3.77 18.43
CA THR A 476 2.97 -2.66 17.56
C THR A 476 4.22 -1.98 18.09
N LEU A 477 4.55 -2.19 19.37
CA LEU A 477 5.66 -1.54 20.05
C LEU A 477 6.83 -2.49 20.27
N ASP A 478 8.03 -1.93 20.34
CA ASP A 478 9.23 -2.62 20.82
C ASP A 478 9.18 -2.73 22.37
N PRO A 479 9.33 -3.93 22.94
CA PRO A 479 9.16 -4.14 24.36
C PRO A 479 10.24 -3.49 25.24
N LEU A 480 11.41 -3.20 24.66
CA LEU A 480 12.51 -2.56 25.41
C LEU A 480 12.36 -1.05 25.46
N THR A 481 12.05 -0.43 24.32
CA THR A 481 12.07 1.03 24.16
C THR A 481 10.68 1.64 24.14
N SER A 482 9.63 0.82 24.02
CA SER A 482 8.23 1.24 23.84
C SER A 482 8.04 2.18 22.64
N LEU A 483 8.97 2.18 21.71
CA LEU A 483 8.82 2.78 20.38
C LEU A 483 8.07 1.82 19.48
N TYR A 484 7.63 2.30 18.34
CA TYR A 484 7.10 1.41 17.33
C TYR A 484 8.17 0.40 16.92
N ASN A 485 7.77 -0.82 16.61
CA ASN A 485 8.68 -1.80 16.06
C ASN A 485 8.74 -1.68 14.53
N ARG A 486 9.77 -2.27 13.94
CA ARG A 486 10.01 -2.27 12.49
C ARG A 486 8.81 -2.78 11.70
N ARG A 487 8.08 -3.78 12.24
CA ARG A 487 6.91 -4.36 11.59
C ARG A 487 5.76 -3.35 11.47
N HIS A 488 5.48 -2.62 12.53
CA HIS A 488 4.46 -1.58 12.55
C HIS A 488 4.77 -0.48 11.53
N PHE A 489 6.04 -0.06 11.43
CA PHE A 489 6.47 0.91 10.43
C PHE A 489 6.26 0.38 9.00
N GLN A 490 6.61 -0.86 8.74
CA GLN A 490 6.43 -1.47 7.42
C GLN A 490 4.94 -1.52 7.03
N ASP A 491 4.07 -1.88 7.97
CA ASP A 491 2.63 -1.92 7.75
C ASP A 491 2.06 -0.50 7.55
N PHE A 492 2.56 0.47 8.30
CA PHE A 492 2.22 1.88 8.15
C PHE A 492 2.62 2.41 6.77
N MET A 493 3.87 2.22 6.35
CA MET A 493 4.38 2.73 5.07
C MET A 493 3.68 2.09 3.88
N ARG A 494 3.27 0.82 3.98
CA ARG A 494 2.46 0.16 2.95
C ARG A 494 1.09 0.80 2.81
N THR A 495 0.43 1.09 3.92
CA THR A 495 -0.86 1.76 3.95
C THR A 495 -0.74 3.20 3.44
N HIS A 496 0.34 3.88 3.81
CA HIS A 496 0.65 5.25 3.42
C HIS A 496 0.98 5.33 1.93
N ALA A 497 1.83 4.45 1.40
CA ALA A 497 2.16 4.39 -0.02
C ALA A 497 0.95 4.11 -0.93
N LEU A 498 -0.04 3.36 -0.44
CA LEU A 498 -1.29 3.12 -1.16
C LEU A 498 -2.20 4.37 -1.15
N ALA A 499 -2.19 5.14 -0.08
CA ALA A 499 -2.87 6.42 0.01
C ALA A 499 -2.19 7.46 -0.90
N GLU A 500 -0.88 7.56 -0.88
CA GLU A 500 -0.05 8.46 -1.67
C GLU A 500 -0.24 8.28 -3.18
N ARG A 501 -0.28 7.04 -3.68
CA ARG A 501 -0.57 6.74 -5.10
C ARG A 501 -1.94 7.27 -5.56
N ARG A 502 -2.86 7.50 -4.65
CA ARG A 502 -4.18 8.07 -4.92
C ARG A 502 -4.22 9.60 -4.81
N GLN A 503 -3.17 10.20 -4.22
CA GLN A 503 -3.16 11.58 -3.74
C GLN A 503 -2.11 12.51 -4.36
N GLN A 504 -1.20 12.03 -5.25
CA GLN A 504 -0.10 12.79 -5.86
C GLN A 504 -0.53 13.83 -6.89
N ALA A 505 -1.64 14.46 -6.70
CA ALA A 505 -2.18 15.38 -7.69
C ALA A 505 -2.61 16.73 -7.16
N ALA A 506 -2.26 17.11 -5.95
CA ALA A 506 -2.76 18.42 -5.52
C ALA A 506 -2.08 19.01 -4.30
N ALA A 507 -0.82 19.33 -4.27
CA ALA A 507 -0.35 20.33 -3.31
C ALA A 507 1.11 20.76 -3.51
N GLY A 508 1.40 21.98 -3.24
CA GLY A 508 2.65 22.70 -3.30
C GLY A 508 3.63 22.31 -2.17
N ASP A 509 4.72 22.60 -2.24
CA ASP A 509 6.14 22.30 -2.12
C ASP A 509 6.89 22.80 -0.89
N GLU A 510 6.35 22.99 0.27
CA GLU A 510 7.18 23.47 1.40
C GLU A 510 7.43 22.48 2.54
N LEU A 511 6.61 21.47 2.72
CA LEU A 511 6.90 20.43 3.69
C LEU A 511 7.09 19.08 3.01
N VAL A 512 8.16 18.40 3.34
CA VAL A 512 8.45 17.04 2.89
C VAL A 512 8.28 16.08 4.07
N GLY A 513 7.88 14.87 3.80
CA GLY A 513 8.22 13.80 4.72
C GLY A 513 9.74 13.71 4.87
N ALA A 514 10.21 13.12 5.94
CA ALA A 514 11.63 12.87 6.10
C ALA A 514 11.89 11.54 6.81
N LEU A 515 12.93 10.88 6.36
CA LEU A 515 13.47 9.68 6.99
C LEU A 515 14.79 10.02 7.66
N PHE A 516 14.92 9.64 8.91
CA PHE A 516 16.16 9.72 9.67
C PHE A 516 16.47 8.32 10.18
N LEU A 517 17.58 7.77 9.79
CA LEU A 517 18.11 6.52 10.32
C LEU A 517 19.31 6.85 11.23
N LEU A 518 19.24 6.34 12.41
CA LEU A 518 20.21 6.62 13.47
C LEU A 518 20.83 5.31 13.95
N ASP A 519 22.08 5.36 14.31
CA ASP A 519 22.79 4.25 14.93
C ASP A 519 23.66 4.76 16.07
N VAL A 520 23.69 4.00 17.14
CA VAL A 520 24.40 4.38 18.37
C VAL A 520 25.89 4.13 18.20
N ASP A 521 26.65 5.22 18.23
CA ASP A 521 28.09 5.15 18.05
C ASP A 521 28.77 4.32 19.13
N HIS A 522 29.59 3.36 18.70
CA HIS A 522 30.35 2.47 19.57
C HIS A 522 29.49 1.60 20.52
N PHE A 523 28.24 1.31 20.18
CA PHE A 523 27.30 0.57 21.03
C PHE A 523 27.85 -0.81 21.43
N LYS A 524 28.49 -1.51 20.50
CA LYS A 524 29.16 -2.76 20.81
C LYS A 524 30.21 -2.61 21.90
N HIS A 525 31.00 -1.55 21.84
CA HIS A 525 32.01 -1.28 22.87
C HIS A 525 31.38 -0.99 24.25
N ILE A 526 30.22 -0.34 24.27
CA ILE A 526 29.45 -0.12 25.51
C ILE A 526 29.01 -1.46 26.09
N ASN A 527 28.43 -2.33 25.25
CA ASN A 527 28.04 -3.66 25.68
C ASN A 527 29.21 -4.52 26.16
N ASP A 528 30.31 -4.49 25.43
CA ASP A 528 31.51 -5.27 25.76
C ASP A 528 32.18 -4.77 27.07
N SER A 529 32.11 -3.45 27.32
CA SER A 529 32.76 -2.82 28.48
C SER A 529 31.88 -2.76 29.73
N HIS A 530 30.54 -2.70 29.59
CA HIS A 530 29.60 -2.45 30.68
C HIS A 530 28.45 -3.47 30.75
N GLY A 531 28.43 -4.44 29.82
CA GLY A 531 27.40 -5.49 29.75
C GLY A 531 26.11 -5.04 29.03
N HIS A 532 25.32 -6.03 28.62
CA HIS A 532 24.09 -5.77 27.84
C HIS A 532 23.04 -4.93 28.58
N ALA A 533 23.00 -5.00 29.91
CA ALA A 533 22.10 -4.16 30.70
C ALA A 533 22.42 -2.67 30.60
N ALA A 534 23.71 -2.31 30.44
CA ALA A 534 24.12 -0.94 30.17
C ALA A 534 23.69 -0.52 28.73
N GLY A 535 23.85 -1.40 27.76
CA GLY A 535 23.33 -1.16 26.41
C GLY A 535 21.81 -0.97 26.39
N ASP A 536 21.07 -1.78 27.12
CA ASP A 536 19.61 -1.64 27.25
C ASP A 536 19.22 -0.29 27.87
N ALA A 537 19.96 0.18 28.90
CA ALA A 537 19.77 1.50 29.50
C ALA A 537 20.06 2.61 28.49
N VAL A 538 21.12 2.47 27.68
CA VAL A 538 21.46 3.40 26.59
C VAL A 538 20.31 3.45 25.57
N LEU A 539 19.82 2.33 25.10
CA LEU A 539 18.73 2.30 24.12
C LEU A 539 17.44 2.94 24.64
N LYS A 540 17.10 2.69 25.90
CA LYS A 540 15.94 3.32 26.55
C LYS A 540 16.10 4.84 26.65
N THR A 541 17.29 5.29 27.02
CA THR A 541 17.56 6.73 27.15
C THR A 541 17.54 7.41 25.78
N ILE A 542 18.13 6.80 24.75
CA ILE A 542 18.06 7.33 23.40
C ILE A 542 16.60 7.37 22.89
N ALA A 543 15.83 6.33 23.15
CA ALA A 543 14.43 6.30 22.79
C ALA A 543 13.62 7.42 23.47
N ALA A 544 13.90 7.71 24.72
CA ALA A 544 13.33 8.85 25.46
C ALA A 544 13.79 10.18 24.85
N GLY A 545 15.10 10.35 24.64
CA GLY A 545 15.67 11.55 24.03
C GLY A 545 15.13 11.85 22.64
N LEU A 546 14.86 10.82 21.86
CA LEU A 546 14.22 10.97 20.54
C LEU A 546 12.76 11.43 20.68
N ARG A 547 12.01 10.90 21.66
CA ARG A 547 10.64 11.36 21.94
C ARG A 547 10.59 12.81 22.39
N ASP A 548 11.57 13.24 23.18
CA ASP A 548 11.65 14.62 23.66
C ASP A 548 12.11 15.59 22.54
N THR A 549 12.90 15.08 21.60
CA THR A 549 13.48 15.86 20.52
C THR A 549 12.54 15.99 19.34
N LEU A 550 11.81 14.94 19.02
CA LEU A 550 10.88 14.84 17.89
C LEU A 550 9.45 15.10 18.38
N ARG A 551 8.55 15.36 17.44
CA ARG A 551 7.16 15.67 17.77
C ARG A 551 6.40 14.37 18.03
N GLU A 552 5.34 14.42 18.83
CA GLU A 552 4.46 13.27 19.04
C GLU A 552 3.88 12.67 17.76
N THR A 553 3.89 13.42 16.72
CA THR A 553 3.42 13.19 15.37
C THR A 553 4.45 12.47 14.52
N ASP A 554 5.71 12.45 14.94
CA ASP A 554 6.78 11.76 14.22
C ASP A 554 6.79 10.30 14.65
N MET A 555 6.85 9.42 13.68
CA MET A 555 6.91 7.98 13.95
C MET A 555 8.34 7.59 14.28
N ILE A 556 8.57 7.24 15.54
CA ILE A 556 9.87 6.76 15.98
C ILE A 556 9.82 5.24 16.13
N VAL A 557 10.75 4.58 15.48
CA VAL A 557 10.78 3.12 15.32
C VAL A 557 12.13 2.60 15.82
N ARG A 558 12.12 1.56 16.58
CA ARG A 558 13.34 0.77 16.76
C ARG A 558 13.52 -0.13 15.55
N TRP A 559 14.51 0.23 14.73
CA TRP A 559 14.72 -0.40 13.42
C TRP A 559 15.51 -1.70 13.51
N GLY A 560 16.50 -1.73 14.39
CA GLY A 560 17.37 -2.87 14.63
C GLY A 560 17.83 -2.95 16.09
N GLY A 561 18.90 -3.66 16.34
CA GLY A 561 19.47 -3.81 17.68
C GLY A 561 19.80 -2.46 18.34
N GLU A 562 20.62 -1.68 17.67
CA GLU A 562 21.12 -0.36 18.10
C GLU A 562 20.67 0.78 17.17
N GLU A 563 19.78 0.46 16.20
CA GLU A 563 19.34 1.37 15.18
C GLU A 563 17.93 1.88 15.46
N PHE A 564 17.71 3.16 15.21
CA PHE A 564 16.42 3.81 15.28
C PHE A 564 16.09 4.48 13.95
N LEU A 565 14.84 4.41 13.55
CA LEU A 565 14.33 5.12 12.38
C LEU A 565 13.25 6.09 12.83
N ALA A 566 13.39 7.34 12.44
CA ALA A 566 12.35 8.33 12.61
C ALA A 566 11.77 8.72 11.25
N PHE A 567 10.48 8.57 11.12
CA PHE A 567 9.72 9.07 9.98
C PHE A 567 8.94 10.31 10.43
N LEU A 568 9.29 11.44 9.85
CA LEU A 568 8.64 12.71 10.06
C LEU A 568 7.77 12.99 8.84
N PRO A 569 6.46 12.90 8.97
CA PRO A 569 5.58 13.13 7.82
C PRO A 569 5.66 14.57 7.28
N ALA A 570 6.23 15.51 8.09
CA ALA A 570 6.15 16.92 7.80
C ALA A 570 7.29 17.77 8.37
N VAL A 571 8.28 18.02 7.56
CA VAL A 571 9.39 18.92 7.91
C VAL A 571 9.60 19.91 6.76
N PRO A 572 9.83 21.21 7.04
CA PRO A 572 10.32 22.11 6.00
C PRO A 572 11.59 21.52 5.39
N ARG A 573 11.67 21.46 4.09
CA ARG A 573 12.85 20.90 3.42
C ARG A 573 14.13 21.60 3.84
N CYS A 574 14.09 22.93 3.98
CA CYS A 574 15.21 23.69 4.52
C CYS A 574 15.50 23.45 6.00
N GLY A 575 14.58 22.79 6.72
CA GLY A 575 14.71 22.49 8.16
C GLY A 575 15.27 21.10 8.46
N LEU A 576 15.55 20.26 7.46
CA LEU A 576 16.03 18.90 7.68
C LEU A 576 17.35 18.86 8.44
N ASP A 577 18.28 19.75 8.11
CA ASP A 577 19.57 19.86 8.78
C ASP A 577 19.43 20.28 10.23
N GLU A 578 18.46 21.14 10.53
CA GLU A 578 18.18 21.56 11.88
C GLU A 578 17.56 20.44 12.72
N VAL A 579 16.70 19.64 12.11
CA VAL A 579 16.18 18.42 12.75
C VAL A 579 17.31 17.44 13.03
N ALA A 580 18.21 17.23 12.08
CA ALA A 580 19.39 16.37 12.26
C ALA A 580 20.26 16.89 13.42
N ARG A 581 20.51 18.20 13.49
CA ARG A 581 21.27 18.85 14.57
C ARG A 581 20.57 18.69 15.90
N ARG A 582 19.24 18.85 15.95
CA ARG A 582 18.45 18.63 17.17
C ARG A 582 18.56 17.18 17.66
N ILE A 583 18.51 16.22 16.75
CA ILE A 583 18.64 14.79 17.09
C ILE A 583 20.03 14.54 17.68
N LEU A 584 21.09 15.01 17.02
CA LEU A 584 22.46 14.86 17.50
C LEU A 584 22.61 15.44 18.91
N ARG A 585 22.16 16.68 19.14
CA ARG A 585 22.19 17.33 20.47
C ARG A 585 21.34 16.62 21.50
N GLY A 586 20.13 16.21 21.11
CA GLY A 586 19.20 15.55 22.02
C GLY A 586 19.75 14.24 22.57
N VAL A 587 20.57 13.54 21.80
CA VAL A 587 21.24 12.32 22.26
C VAL A 587 22.55 12.63 22.98
N SER A 588 23.43 13.48 22.43
CA SER A 588 24.74 13.78 23.01
C SER A 588 24.68 14.52 24.37
N SER A 589 23.60 15.28 24.61
CA SER A 589 23.36 15.96 25.88
C SER A 589 22.92 15.01 27.00
N GLN A 590 22.53 13.78 26.69
CA GLN A 590 22.05 12.82 27.68
C GLN A 590 23.22 12.22 28.48
N ALA A 591 23.19 12.44 29.80
CA ALA A 591 24.09 11.78 30.72
C ALA A 591 23.40 10.55 31.31
N ILE A 592 23.85 9.36 30.89
CA ILE A 592 23.23 8.09 31.27
C ILE A 592 23.89 7.56 32.54
N ALA A 593 23.18 7.65 33.65
CA ALA A 593 23.66 7.08 34.92
C ALA A 593 23.51 5.54 34.88
N TYR A 594 24.59 4.81 35.01
CA TYR A 594 24.61 3.37 35.11
C TYR A 594 25.56 2.89 36.18
N GLY A 595 25.00 2.46 37.32
CA GLY A 595 25.77 2.20 38.54
C GLY A 595 26.46 3.48 39.03
N ASP A 596 27.74 3.41 39.30
CA ASP A 596 28.58 4.54 39.77
C ASP A 596 29.21 5.34 38.60
N LYS A 597 28.80 5.05 37.34
CA LYS A 597 29.37 5.67 36.14
C LYS A 597 28.34 6.46 35.39
N THR A 598 28.81 7.51 34.75
CA THR A 598 27.99 8.27 33.77
C THR A 598 28.50 7.95 32.36
N LEU A 599 27.65 7.37 31.53
CA LEU A 599 27.94 7.11 30.13
C LEU A 599 27.46 8.29 29.30
N ARG A 600 28.26 8.71 28.34
CA ARG A 600 27.86 9.63 27.29
C ARG A 600 27.88 8.85 25.97
N VAL A 601 26.87 8.98 25.18
CA VAL A 601 26.75 8.30 23.91
C VAL A 601 26.42 9.31 22.81
N ASN A 602 26.94 9.05 21.65
CA ASN A 602 26.62 9.81 20.46
C ASN A 602 25.89 8.91 19.46
N VAL A 603 25.30 9.52 18.47
CA VAL A 603 24.69 8.81 17.35
C VAL A 603 25.20 9.34 16.03
N SER A 604 25.33 8.46 15.09
CA SER A 604 25.49 8.83 13.68
C SER A 604 24.11 8.80 13.03
N VAL A 605 23.86 9.70 12.10
CA VAL A 605 22.54 9.87 11.49
C VAL A 605 22.68 9.96 9.97
N GLY A 606 21.89 9.18 9.26
CA GLY A 606 21.60 9.39 7.84
C GLY A 606 20.20 9.96 7.71
N PHE A 607 19.97 10.92 6.82
CA PHE A 607 18.62 11.43 6.60
C PHE A 607 18.37 11.86 5.16
N ALA A 608 17.12 11.86 4.79
CA ALA A 608 16.67 12.36 3.50
C ALA A 608 15.23 12.81 3.54
N PRO A 609 14.80 13.72 2.66
CA PRO A 609 13.39 13.98 2.43
C PRO A 609 12.68 12.73 1.92
N TYR A 610 11.42 12.58 2.23
CA TYR A 610 10.58 11.51 1.71
C TYR A 610 9.27 12.07 1.14
N PRO A 611 8.87 11.65 -0.07
CA PRO A 611 9.58 10.71 -0.93
C PRO A 611 10.85 11.28 -1.54
N LEU A 612 11.86 10.44 -1.65
CA LEU A 612 13.04 10.71 -2.46
C LEU A 612 12.68 10.48 -3.93
N ALA A 613 12.82 11.50 -4.74
CA ALA A 613 12.38 11.47 -6.13
C ALA A 613 13.52 11.85 -7.09
N PRO A 614 14.54 10.99 -7.30
CA PRO A 614 15.57 11.23 -8.28
C PRO A 614 14.96 11.29 -9.69
N GLY A 615 15.18 12.42 -10.38
CA GLY A 615 14.61 12.65 -11.70
C GLY A 615 13.07 12.73 -11.74
N GLY A 616 12.43 13.04 -10.60
CA GLY A 616 10.98 13.26 -10.51
C GLY A 616 10.15 12.00 -10.20
N THR A 617 10.78 10.83 -10.03
CA THR A 617 10.05 9.63 -9.63
C THR A 617 10.30 9.29 -8.17
N PRO A 618 9.26 9.20 -7.37
CA PRO A 618 9.38 8.77 -5.99
C PRO A 618 9.92 7.34 -5.88
N LEU A 619 10.94 7.17 -5.06
CA LEU A 619 11.44 5.86 -4.69
C LEU A 619 10.46 5.17 -3.75
N SER A 620 10.47 3.83 -3.73
CA SER A 620 9.83 3.09 -2.65
C SER A 620 10.49 3.46 -1.31
N TRP A 621 9.73 3.34 -0.24
CA TRP A 621 10.26 3.67 1.08
C TRP A 621 11.46 2.77 1.44
N GLU A 622 11.50 1.53 0.96
CA GLU A 622 12.63 0.63 1.16
C GLU A 622 13.91 1.15 0.52
N ARG A 623 13.81 1.62 -0.73
CA ARG A 623 14.97 2.20 -1.43
C ARG A 623 15.40 3.52 -0.78
N ALA A 624 14.43 4.33 -0.35
CA ALA A 624 14.74 5.56 0.37
C ALA A 624 15.47 5.27 1.70
N VAL A 625 15.02 4.27 2.45
CA VAL A 625 15.70 3.82 3.68
C VAL A 625 17.11 3.30 3.38
N ASN A 626 17.31 2.56 2.29
CA ASN A 626 18.65 2.08 1.90
C ASN A 626 19.61 3.24 1.60
N LEU A 627 19.15 4.28 0.90
CA LEU A 627 19.98 5.47 0.64
C LEU A 627 20.29 6.24 1.93
N VAL A 628 19.33 6.32 2.84
CA VAL A 628 19.52 6.92 4.17
C VAL A 628 20.51 6.10 5.00
N ASP A 629 20.49 4.77 4.87
CA ASP A 629 21.48 3.87 5.51
C ASP A 629 22.91 4.11 4.98
N MET A 630 23.05 4.30 3.69
CA MET A 630 24.34 4.66 3.10
C MET A 630 24.85 6.02 3.61
N ALA A 631 23.95 7.00 3.77
CA ALA A 631 24.30 8.29 4.37
C ALA A 631 24.69 8.11 5.84
N LEU A 632 24.01 7.24 6.58
CA LEU A 632 24.38 6.85 7.94
C LEU A 632 25.75 6.18 7.99
N TYR A 633 26.04 5.28 7.02
CA TYR A 633 27.35 4.66 6.90
C TYR A 633 28.45 5.70 6.66
N MET A 634 28.20 6.72 5.83
CA MET A 634 29.13 7.84 5.63
C MET A 634 29.34 8.62 6.93
N ALA A 635 28.29 8.85 7.73
CA ALA A 635 28.41 9.49 9.04
C ALA A 635 29.34 8.71 9.97
N LYS A 636 29.23 7.38 9.96
CA LYS A 636 30.08 6.48 10.75
C LYS A 636 31.53 6.47 10.26
N SER A 637 31.75 6.40 8.94
CA SER A 637 33.08 6.32 8.34
C SER A 637 33.87 7.63 8.46
N HIS A 638 33.18 8.78 8.47
CA HIS A 638 33.82 10.10 8.55
C HIS A 638 33.99 10.64 9.96
N GLY A 639 33.92 9.78 10.98
CA GLY A 639 34.31 10.14 12.37
C GLY A 639 33.16 10.18 13.35
N ARG A 640 31.98 9.68 12.97
CA ARG A 640 30.80 9.54 13.84
C ARG A 640 30.28 10.86 14.41
N ASN A 641 29.30 10.80 15.29
CA ASN A 641 28.67 11.95 15.94
C ASN A 641 28.33 13.08 14.97
N ARG A 642 27.73 12.72 13.85
CA ARG A 642 27.34 13.64 12.76
C ARG A 642 26.18 13.09 11.98
N ALA A 643 25.57 13.93 11.18
CA ALA A 643 24.54 13.52 10.27
C ALA A 643 24.95 13.83 8.81
N TYR A 644 24.61 12.91 7.92
CA TYR A 644 24.69 13.08 6.48
C TYR A 644 23.29 13.08 5.89
N GLY A 645 22.94 14.16 5.21
CA GLY A 645 21.62 14.34 4.61
C GLY A 645 21.67 14.36 3.10
N ILE A 646 20.83 13.59 2.47
CA ILE A 646 20.62 13.64 1.02
C ILE A 646 19.57 14.70 0.75
N HIS A 647 19.93 15.80 0.11
CA HIS A 647 19.00 16.89 -0.24
C HIS A 647 18.42 16.73 -1.62
N GLY A 648 19.18 16.13 -2.56
CA GLY A 648 18.76 15.98 -3.94
C GLY A 648 19.74 15.19 -4.78
N PHE A 649 19.38 15.03 -6.04
CA PHE A 649 20.18 14.36 -7.04
C PHE A 649 20.39 15.26 -8.24
N ASN A 650 21.61 15.29 -8.76
CA ASN A 650 22.02 16.11 -9.88
C ASN A 650 22.63 15.22 -10.97
N GLY A 651 22.51 15.60 -12.23
CA GLY A 651 23.25 14.95 -13.31
C GLY A 651 22.87 13.49 -13.57
N LEU A 652 21.64 13.09 -13.30
CA LEU A 652 21.14 11.71 -13.55
C LEU A 652 21.13 11.32 -15.04
N GLU A 653 21.42 12.25 -15.94
CA GLU A 653 21.71 11.96 -17.33
C GLU A 653 23.13 11.37 -17.56
N ARG A 654 24.00 11.51 -16.57
CA ARG A 654 25.42 11.05 -16.64
C ARG A 654 25.71 9.91 -15.67
N THR A 655 24.78 9.54 -14.81
CA THR A 655 24.88 8.44 -13.86
C THR A 655 23.53 7.76 -13.70
N THR A 656 23.53 6.55 -13.16
CA THR A 656 22.29 5.83 -12.84
C THR A 656 22.06 5.83 -11.34
N LEU A 657 20.81 5.67 -10.92
CA LEU A 657 20.48 5.58 -9.51
C LEU A 657 21.17 4.37 -8.85
N GLU A 658 21.33 3.27 -9.58
CA GLU A 658 22.02 2.07 -9.09
C GLU A 658 23.51 2.34 -8.84
N ALA A 659 24.14 3.15 -9.68
CA ALA A 659 25.55 3.55 -9.48
C ALA A 659 25.65 4.43 -8.21
N ILE A 660 24.67 5.28 -7.95
CA ILE A 660 24.59 6.08 -6.73
C ILE A 660 24.36 5.17 -5.51
N GLU A 661 23.49 4.18 -5.63
CA GLU A 661 23.22 3.20 -4.58
C GLU A 661 24.39 2.24 -4.31
N GLN A 662 25.33 2.10 -5.23
CA GLN A 662 26.56 1.33 -5.02
C GLN A 662 27.67 2.15 -4.36
N ASP A 663 27.76 3.45 -4.68
CA ASP A 663 28.77 4.36 -4.13
C ASP A 663 28.20 5.77 -3.96
N LEU A 664 27.47 5.96 -2.88
CA LEU A 664 26.87 7.25 -2.54
C LEU A 664 27.94 8.32 -2.29
N GLU A 665 29.07 7.95 -1.69
CA GLU A 665 30.15 8.88 -1.39
C GLU A 665 30.85 9.36 -2.67
N GLY A 666 31.14 8.45 -3.58
CA GLY A 666 31.68 8.79 -4.89
C GLY A 666 30.70 9.63 -5.71
N ALA A 667 29.41 9.32 -5.64
CA ALA A 667 28.38 10.09 -6.29
C ALA A 667 28.28 11.52 -5.73
N TRP A 668 28.40 11.68 -4.43
CA TRP A 668 28.45 12.99 -3.80
C TRP A 668 29.69 13.80 -4.21
N ARG A 669 30.87 13.19 -4.14
CA ARG A 669 32.13 13.84 -4.55
C ARG A 669 32.13 14.28 -6.02
N ASN A 670 31.43 13.53 -6.86
CA ASN A 670 31.28 13.86 -8.28
C ASN A 670 30.11 14.83 -8.58
N GLY A 671 29.40 15.30 -7.54
CA GLY A 671 28.31 16.25 -7.67
C GLY A 671 26.98 15.68 -8.19
N PHE A 672 26.83 14.36 -8.22
CA PHE A 672 25.58 13.70 -8.62
C PHE A 672 24.54 13.64 -7.51
N VAL A 673 24.99 13.78 -6.28
CA VAL A 673 24.11 13.84 -5.11
C VAL A 673 24.43 15.11 -4.34
N ASP A 674 23.39 15.85 -4.02
CA ASP A 674 23.49 17.00 -3.13
C ASP A 674 23.31 16.51 -1.69
N MET A 675 24.35 16.67 -0.87
CA MET A 675 24.36 16.20 0.50
C MET A 675 24.84 17.31 1.46
N ALA A 676 24.20 17.34 2.60
CA ALA A 676 24.62 18.14 3.74
C ALA A 676 25.36 17.30 4.79
N VAL A 677 26.33 17.91 5.42
CA VAL A 677 26.99 17.37 6.61
C VAL A 677 26.64 18.23 7.81
N VAL A 678 25.98 17.64 8.77
CA VAL A 678 25.54 18.32 9.99
C VAL A 678 26.37 17.81 11.17
N GLN A 679 26.97 18.73 11.90
CA GLN A 679 27.71 18.47 13.13
C GLN A 679 27.20 19.40 14.22
N ASP A 680 27.35 18.99 15.46
CA ASP A 680 27.10 19.89 16.58
C ASP A 680 28.37 20.68 16.88
N GLU A 681 28.39 21.99 16.61
CA GLU A 681 29.54 22.87 16.79
C GLU A 681 29.98 22.97 18.25
N ALA A 682 29.06 22.76 19.21
CA ALA A 682 29.38 22.76 20.62
C ALA A 682 30.24 21.57 21.05
N ALA A 683 29.95 20.38 20.47
CA ALA A 683 30.71 19.16 20.73
C ALA A 683 32.10 19.16 20.02
N ALA A 684 32.21 19.86 18.88
CA ALA A 684 33.47 20.01 18.15
C ALA A 684 34.45 20.92 18.89
N ALA A 685 33.98 21.93 19.61
CA ALA A 685 34.80 22.84 20.43
C ALA A 685 35.33 22.15 21.70
N GLU A 686 34.55 21.29 22.36
CA GLU A 686 35.01 20.51 23.51
C GLU A 686 36.04 19.41 23.12
N ALA A 687 35.94 18.81 21.96
CA ALA A 687 36.89 17.81 21.48
C ALA A 687 38.26 18.41 21.11
N GLN A 688 38.34 19.70 20.78
CA GLN A 688 39.60 20.43 20.55
C GLN A 688 40.26 20.96 21.80
N SER A 689 39.55 21.00 22.93
CA SER A 689 40.06 21.50 24.19
C SER A 689 40.51 20.42 25.19
N ALA A 690 40.39 19.14 24.86
CA ALA A 690 40.89 18.04 25.67
C ALA A 690 42.39 17.88 25.50
N PRO A 691 43.21 17.86 26.53
CA PRO A 691 44.66 17.65 26.41
C PRO A 691 44.94 16.24 25.92
N VAL A 692 45.82 16.15 24.96
CA VAL A 692 46.36 14.89 24.46
C VAL A 692 47.08 14.18 25.61
N ALA A 693 46.47 13.13 26.14
CA ALA A 693 47.17 12.20 27.03
C ALA A 693 48.09 11.34 26.18
N GLU A 694 49.38 11.55 26.37
CA GLU A 694 50.45 10.71 25.82
C GLU A 694 50.24 9.24 26.24
N LEU A 695 50.10 8.35 25.28
CA LEU A 695 50.18 6.91 25.51
C LEU A 695 51.66 6.54 25.72
N PRO A 696 52.01 5.79 26.78
CA PRO A 696 53.35 5.27 26.95
C PRO A 696 53.60 4.16 25.90
N GLY A 697 54.79 4.25 25.27
CA GLY A 697 55.23 3.35 24.25
C GLY A 697 55.27 1.90 24.70
N MET A 698 54.90 1.02 23.80
CA MET A 698 55.31 -0.39 23.79
C MET A 698 56.23 -0.60 22.61
N ALA A 699 57.52 -0.73 22.96
CA ALA A 699 58.50 -1.35 22.11
C ALA A 699 58.43 -2.89 22.27
N ALA A 700 58.59 -3.57 21.19
CA ALA A 700 58.83 -4.96 20.87
C ALA A 700 57.64 -5.71 20.27
#